data_6b8d83a5e675459dbd19c49f07459ced
#
_entry.id   6b8d83a5e675459dbd19c49f07459ced
#
_cell.length_a   1.000
_cell.length_b   1.000
_cell.length_c   1.000
_cell.angle_alpha   90.00
_cell.angle_beta   90.00
_cell.angle_gamma   90.00
#
_symmetry.space_group_name_H-M   'P 1'
#
loop_
_entity.id
_entity.type
_entity.pdbx_description
1 polymer ?
#
loop_
_entity_poly.entity_id
_entity_poly.type
_entity_poly.pdbx_seq_one_letter_code
_entity_poly.pdbx_strand_id
1 'polypeptide(L)'
;MQRKKTFDSFRRCKVVILSVLMSFCMTAAFAQSGAVKGKVLDELGEPIIGANIVEKGTTNGTITDMDGNYSLTVNDLKKAVLQASFIGYNTIEESVKGRSTVEIKLSPSVVNLGEVVAIGYGTQTRREITGSVANVSEESFNKGITRDASDLLQGKVAGLTITSGSGDVTRGSTMRLRGTSTLQNDQGPLIVIDGIPGGDMSTVAPSDIESISVLKDASSAAIYGSRAAGGVVLITTKRGSGSKTQISYDGYVAFDQMANKPDLMNADEWRGYANSKGLDYSVYDQYGADTDWFDELTRTGVSQNHSISLSGGGSKNNYRASYTYLDRNGIMRDNDMQRHSFRFQFQQRAINDRLRIGLAGSATLTDSHVPNGDNFVLAYSMLPVYPVYNADGSYFTKVNVEYDQGNPVQNQNLNERKNSNVYFYGAGDIQFEIINGLNIKANLYKSRFSNEYSRYDDSRTTVGQGNNGFAQKRNRAWDRNLMEWTLDYNKSFGADEKHKLNAILGYSWEDNTYSYFFAQNRNFLINDLSYNALQSGAGLKTGDVESGKNYYKLISMFARAHYSYDERYMITATVRRDGSSKFGANHKWGTFPSVSAAWGISQEAFMQDVNWINDLKLRAGYGVTGNQDGLQPYKSMELYGMSGIYYDNGNWATSYKISQNANPDLKWESTAMLNIGLDFSLFNGRLGGTIEWYDKRTSDMLYTYKVPTPPYVYDRMQANVGDMKNTGIEVLLNLDVIRNKTFNWNMSLNLSHNKNEITKLSSDLYTTDRIYTGDPWIRGASGVTSHVVEEGRPVGQFFMLECTGIKDGKYIITDLNGDGEISDDDRTYVGDAQPDLTFGWQNNFTWKNWDFSFFFRGTIGNKVLNNPRAAYANNTYLIGTNALDDELTYTMKESSRVCSYYLENGSFIRLDNLALGYTFDTKKINWLDKARLYFAAQNLFVITGYKGLDPEVELFRGESSDTDAGLSPGIEPRQFFPKARTFTLGVNLTF
;
A
#
# COMPACT_ATOMS: atom_id res chain seq x y z
N MET A 1 28.93 44.53 -11.93
CA MET A 1 29.77 43.96 -12.99
C MET A 1 30.48 42.65 -12.60
N GLN A 2 30.21 42.06 -11.43
CA GLN A 2 30.84 40.82 -10.96
C GLN A 2 29.94 39.52 -11.12
N ARG A 3 28.71 39.68 -11.59
CA ARG A 3 27.78 38.54 -11.79
C ARG A 3 27.84 37.83 -13.17
N LYS A 4 28.60 38.40 -14.12
CA LYS A 4 28.70 37.83 -15.50
C LYS A 4 29.87 36.84 -15.68
N LYS A 5 30.88 36.82 -14.80
CA LYS A 5 32.05 35.91 -14.93
C LYS A 5 31.83 34.49 -14.38
N THR A 6 30.85 34.28 -13.51
CA THR A 6 30.57 32.96 -12.91
C THR A 6 29.67 32.09 -13.84
N PHE A 7 28.97 32.67 -14.76
CA PHE A 7 28.10 31.93 -15.69
C PHE A 7 28.85 31.32 -16.89
N ASP A 8 29.94 31.94 -17.32
CA ASP A 8 30.76 31.46 -18.43
C ASP A 8 31.69 30.30 -18.03
N SER A 9 32.12 30.21 -16.79
CA SER A 9 32.92 29.07 -16.32
C SER A 9 32.13 27.78 -16.21
N PHE A 10 30.83 27.88 -15.85
CA PHE A 10 29.92 26.72 -15.80
C PHE A 10 29.54 26.18 -17.18
N ARG A 11 29.50 27.04 -18.18
CA ARG A 11 29.21 26.63 -19.58
C ARG A 11 30.39 25.91 -20.22
N ARG A 12 31.63 26.31 -19.91
CA ARG A 12 32.86 25.64 -20.38
C ARG A 12 33.11 24.28 -19.71
N CYS A 13 32.77 24.12 -18.44
CA CYS A 13 32.82 22.81 -17.76
C CYS A 13 31.80 21.80 -18.33
N LYS A 14 30.60 22.24 -18.69
CA LYS A 14 29.57 21.35 -19.31
C LYS A 14 29.99 20.85 -20.67
N VAL A 15 30.67 21.66 -21.50
CA VAL A 15 31.16 21.27 -22.82
C VAL A 15 32.33 20.31 -22.71
N VAL A 16 33.24 20.50 -21.75
CA VAL A 16 34.39 19.62 -21.52
C VAL A 16 33.97 18.24 -20.98
N ILE A 17 33.00 18.19 -20.09
CA ILE A 17 32.45 16.91 -19.56
C ILE A 17 31.74 16.14 -20.70
N LEU A 18 31.00 16.83 -21.55
CA LEU A 18 30.28 16.18 -22.66
C LEU A 18 31.28 15.70 -23.79
N SER A 19 32.38 16.43 -24.01
CA SER A 19 33.41 16.07 -24.99
C SER A 19 34.31 14.91 -24.51
N VAL A 20 34.56 14.81 -23.18
CA VAL A 20 35.30 13.70 -22.59
C VAL A 20 34.45 12.42 -22.59
N LEU A 21 33.12 12.53 -22.38
CA LEU A 21 32.17 11.39 -22.49
C LEU A 21 32.03 10.90 -23.96
N MET A 22 32.12 11.76 -24.96
CA MET A 22 32.08 11.35 -26.37
C MET A 22 33.39 10.77 -26.90
N SER A 23 34.54 11.10 -26.33
CA SER A 23 35.84 10.59 -26.78
C SER A 23 36.17 9.20 -26.23
N PHE A 24 35.43 8.68 -25.21
CA PHE A 24 35.67 7.36 -24.61
C PHE A 24 34.95 6.21 -25.33
N CYS A 25 34.12 6.49 -26.36
CA CYS A 25 33.31 5.48 -27.05
C CYS A 25 34.01 4.75 -28.22
N MET A 26 35.30 4.94 -28.48
CA MET A 26 35.96 4.27 -29.59
C MET A 26 37.25 3.54 -29.22
N THR A 27 37.12 2.37 -28.56
CA THR A 27 38.08 1.24 -28.74
C THR A 27 37.36 -0.05 -28.34
N ALA A 28 36.75 -0.73 -29.27
CA ALA A 28 36.21 -2.09 -29.07
C ALA A 28 37.35 -3.10 -29.37
N ALA A 29 37.80 -3.80 -28.32
CA ALA A 29 38.62 -5.00 -28.48
C ALA A 29 37.73 -6.22 -28.63
N PHE A 30 37.88 -6.99 -29.71
CA PHE A 30 37.11 -8.21 -30.00
C PHE A 30 37.49 -9.33 -29.04
N ALA A 31 36.56 -9.73 -28.15
CA ALA A 31 36.60 -11.03 -27.51
C ALA A 31 35.86 -12.06 -28.38
N GLN A 32 36.33 -13.29 -28.43
CA GLN A 32 35.76 -14.38 -29.24
C GLN A 32 34.42 -14.85 -28.57
N SER A 33 33.34 -14.11 -28.85
CA SER A 33 31.99 -14.47 -28.48
C SER A 33 31.49 -15.62 -29.37
N GLY A 34 30.81 -16.60 -28.77
CA GLY A 34 30.26 -17.74 -29.52
C GLY A 34 28.76 -17.94 -29.18
N ALA A 35 27.99 -18.32 -30.21
CA ALA A 35 26.58 -18.65 -30.00
C ALA A 35 26.42 -20.07 -29.45
N VAL A 36 25.73 -20.21 -28.33
CA VAL A 36 25.28 -21.48 -27.74
C VAL A 36 23.80 -21.63 -28.01
N LYS A 37 23.41 -22.76 -28.58
CA LYS A 37 22.02 -23.14 -28.83
C LYS A 37 21.65 -24.37 -28.02
N GLY A 38 20.37 -24.62 -27.79
CA GLY A 38 19.93 -25.83 -27.09
C GLY A 38 18.46 -25.86 -26.86
N LYS A 39 18.04 -26.81 -26.08
CA LYS A 39 16.66 -26.96 -25.60
C LYS A 39 16.64 -26.99 -24.08
N VAL A 40 15.57 -26.44 -23.51
CA VAL A 40 15.23 -26.64 -22.12
C VAL A 40 14.03 -27.57 -22.07
N LEU A 41 14.19 -28.67 -21.34
CA LEU A 41 13.18 -29.71 -21.19
C LEU A 41 12.83 -29.89 -19.70
N ASP A 42 11.67 -30.40 -19.40
CA ASP A 42 11.33 -30.89 -18.07
C ASP A 42 11.82 -32.34 -17.84
N GLU A 43 11.55 -32.89 -16.64
CA GLU A 43 11.89 -34.27 -16.30
C GLU A 43 11.17 -35.33 -17.17
N LEU A 44 10.06 -34.94 -17.77
CA LEU A 44 9.26 -35.79 -18.68
C LEU A 44 9.71 -35.66 -20.14
N GLY A 45 10.73 -34.81 -20.41
CA GLY A 45 11.27 -34.53 -21.73
C GLY A 45 10.43 -33.61 -22.58
N GLU A 46 9.51 -32.85 -21.96
CA GLU A 46 8.69 -31.84 -22.63
C GLU A 46 9.42 -30.49 -22.67
N PRO A 47 9.29 -29.71 -23.77
CA PRO A 47 9.93 -28.41 -23.92
C PRO A 47 9.33 -27.39 -22.94
N ILE A 48 10.17 -26.68 -22.20
CA ILE A 48 9.77 -25.58 -21.33
C ILE A 48 9.82 -24.29 -22.15
N ILE A 49 8.64 -23.72 -22.39
CA ILE A 49 8.44 -22.48 -23.15
C ILE A 49 8.64 -21.27 -22.22
N GLY A 50 9.44 -20.28 -22.65
CA GLY A 50 9.67 -19.08 -21.85
C GLY A 50 10.65 -19.26 -20.68
N ALA A 51 11.38 -20.38 -20.61
CA ALA A 51 12.45 -20.55 -19.63
C ALA A 51 13.55 -19.49 -19.86
N ASN A 52 13.97 -18.84 -18.80
CA ASN A 52 15.02 -17.84 -18.81
C ASN A 52 16.40 -18.50 -18.76
N ILE A 53 17.26 -18.20 -19.74
CA ILE A 53 18.64 -18.70 -19.84
C ILE A 53 19.58 -17.51 -19.76
N VAL A 54 20.36 -17.44 -18.69
CA VAL A 54 21.30 -16.33 -18.44
C VAL A 54 22.73 -16.88 -18.37
N GLU A 55 23.67 -16.17 -18.96
CA GLU A 55 25.11 -16.42 -18.74
C GLU A 55 25.44 -16.00 -17.29
N LYS A 56 25.78 -16.95 -16.43
CA LYS A 56 25.99 -16.73 -14.98
C LYS A 56 26.98 -15.59 -14.73
N GLY A 57 26.60 -14.69 -13.81
CA GLY A 57 27.40 -13.51 -13.48
C GLY A 57 27.27 -12.34 -14.47
N THR A 58 26.36 -12.46 -15.45
CA THR A 58 26.09 -11.41 -16.43
C THR A 58 24.58 -11.12 -16.52
N THR A 59 24.18 -10.09 -17.24
CA THR A 59 22.77 -9.84 -17.64
C THR A 59 22.48 -10.33 -19.06
N ASN A 60 23.43 -11.06 -19.65
CA ASN A 60 23.27 -11.62 -20.98
C ASN A 60 22.38 -12.86 -20.89
N GLY A 61 21.17 -12.76 -21.42
CA GLY A 61 20.18 -13.84 -21.34
C GLY A 61 19.27 -13.89 -22.54
N THR A 62 18.52 -14.97 -22.64
CA THR A 62 17.48 -15.23 -23.63
C THR A 62 16.37 -16.04 -22.98
N ILE A 63 15.21 -16.13 -23.63
CA ILE A 63 14.12 -17.02 -23.24
C ILE A 63 13.95 -18.12 -24.29
N THR A 64 13.45 -19.28 -23.86
CA THR A 64 13.13 -20.37 -24.76
C THR A 64 11.88 -20.08 -25.60
N ASP A 65 11.90 -20.51 -26.85
CA ASP A 65 10.76 -20.45 -27.77
C ASP A 65 9.69 -21.53 -27.46
N MET A 66 8.66 -21.62 -28.34
CA MET A 66 7.53 -22.54 -28.16
C MET A 66 7.92 -24.04 -28.27
N ASP A 67 9.09 -24.36 -28.77
CA ASP A 67 9.65 -25.71 -28.85
C ASP A 67 10.75 -25.92 -27.81
N GLY A 68 10.89 -25.00 -26.83
CA GLY A 68 11.88 -25.03 -25.77
C GLY A 68 13.30 -24.68 -26.25
N ASN A 69 13.50 -24.24 -27.50
CA ASN A 69 14.82 -23.91 -28.00
C ASN A 69 15.28 -22.54 -27.51
N TYR A 70 16.58 -22.38 -27.30
CA TYR A 70 17.20 -21.10 -27.02
C TYR A 70 18.46 -20.89 -27.88
N SER A 71 18.83 -19.65 -28.05
CA SER A 71 20.10 -19.24 -28.65
C SER A 71 20.64 -18.04 -27.88
N LEU A 72 21.84 -18.19 -27.30
CA LEU A 72 22.48 -17.16 -26.50
C LEU A 72 23.92 -16.98 -26.95
N THR A 73 24.32 -15.77 -27.28
CA THR A 73 25.73 -15.46 -27.57
C THR A 73 26.45 -15.22 -26.24
N VAL A 74 27.38 -16.11 -25.88
CA VAL A 74 28.13 -15.99 -24.61
C VAL A 74 29.49 -15.34 -24.83
N ASN A 75 30.05 -14.75 -23.81
CA ASN A 75 31.31 -14.01 -23.87
C ASN A 75 32.54 -14.91 -24.07
N ASP A 76 32.52 -16.15 -23.51
CA ASP A 76 33.60 -17.13 -23.65
C ASP A 76 33.01 -18.55 -23.60
N LEU A 77 32.96 -19.23 -24.72
CA LEU A 77 32.43 -20.59 -24.87
C LEU A 77 33.08 -21.63 -23.91
N LYS A 78 34.33 -21.42 -23.52
CA LYS A 78 35.05 -22.37 -22.66
C LYS A 78 34.74 -22.18 -21.19
N LYS A 79 34.41 -20.95 -20.76
CA LYS A 79 34.22 -20.60 -19.34
C LYS A 79 32.76 -20.34 -18.99
N ALA A 80 31.92 -20.05 -19.98
CA ALA A 80 30.52 -19.69 -19.73
C ALA A 80 29.77 -20.80 -19.01
N VAL A 81 28.99 -20.41 -18.04
CA VAL A 81 28.01 -21.25 -17.34
C VAL A 81 26.63 -20.66 -17.65
N LEU A 82 25.72 -21.47 -18.15
CA LEU A 82 24.34 -21.09 -18.38
C LEU A 82 23.53 -21.42 -17.13
N GLN A 83 22.83 -20.45 -16.63
CA GLN A 83 21.83 -20.60 -15.58
C GLN A 83 20.46 -20.61 -16.22
N ALA A 84 19.77 -21.74 -16.13
CA ALA A 84 18.41 -21.90 -16.64
C ALA A 84 17.42 -21.86 -15.50
N SER A 85 16.39 -21.04 -15.62
CA SER A 85 15.33 -20.92 -14.63
C SER A 85 13.97 -20.81 -15.31
N PHE A 86 12.97 -21.39 -14.69
CA PHE A 86 11.57 -21.28 -15.07
C PHE A 86 10.69 -21.41 -13.83
N ILE A 87 9.52 -20.74 -13.86
CA ILE A 87 8.61 -20.71 -12.71
C ILE A 87 8.09 -22.11 -12.45
N GLY A 88 8.11 -22.49 -11.17
CA GLY A 88 7.76 -23.85 -10.77
C GLY A 88 8.85 -24.90 -11.00
N TYR A 89 10.07 -24.50 -11.39
CA TYR A 89 11.20 -25.40 -11.59
C TYR A 89 12.44 -24.95 -10.80
N ASN A 90 13.26 -25.92 -10.38
CA ASN A 90 14.56 -25.63 -9.79
C ASN A 90 15.49 -25.00 -10.83
N THR A 91 16.15 -23.91 -10.46
CA THR A 91 17.19 -23.31 -11.30
C THR A 91 18.40 -24.26 -11.42
N ILE A 92 18.87 -24.50 -12.63
CA ILE A 92 20.02 -25.36 -12.92
C ILE A 92 21.12 -24.54 -13.59
N GLU A 93 22.36 -24.85 -13.23
CA GLU A 93 23.56 -24.30 -13.84
C GLU A 93 24.24 -25.35 -14.70
N GLU A 94 24.46 -25.03 -15.97
CA GLU A 94 25.08 -25.91 -16.93
C GLU A 94 26.31 -25.27 -17.57
N SER A 95 27.48 -25.86 -17.39
CA SER A 95 28.73 -25.34 -17.96
C SER A 95 28.81 -25.61 -19.45
N VAL A 96 29.07 -24.59 -20.23
CA VAL A 96 29.17 -24.67 -21.71
C VAL A 96 30.38 -25.50 -22.16
N LYS A 97 31.54 -25.36 -21.53
CA LYS A 97 32.76 -26.13 -21.79
C LYS A 97 33.14 -26.24 -23.28
N GLY A 98 32.97 -25.16 -24.02
CA GLY A 98 33.28 -25.10 -25.44
C GLY A 98 32.24 -25.68 -26.41
N ARG A 99 31.10 -26.19 -25.87
CA ARG A 99 30.01 -26.76 -26.69
C ARG A 99 29.20 -25.63 -27.34
N SER A 100 28.82 -25.84 -28.60
CA SER A 100 27.90 -24.95 -29.33
C SER A 100 26.41 -25.33 -29.12
N THR A 101 26.18 -26.54 -28.58
CA THR A 101 24.82 -27.02 -28.24
C THR A 101 24.80 -27.56 -26.83
N VAL A 102 23.84 -27.08 -26.02
CA VAL A 102 23.66 -27.46 -24.60
C VAL A 102 22.20 -27.73 -24.34
N GLU A 103 21.81 -28.95 -24.01
CA GLU A 103 20.46 -29.32 -23.55
C GLU A 103 20.40 -29.18 -22.03
N ILE A 104 19.33 -28.56 -21.51
CA ILE A 104 19.16 -28.34 -20.08
C ILE A 104 17.83 -29.00 -19.65
N LYS A 105 17.87 -29.76 -18.58
CA LYS A 105 16.69 -30.40 -17.99
C LYS A 105 16.38 -29.75 -16.65
N LEU A 106 15.22 -29.14 -16.50
CA LEU A 106 14.76 -28.55 -15.25
C LEU A 106 13.88 -29.52 -14.50
N SER A 107 14.12 -29.66 -13.20
CA SER A 107 13.26 -30.38 -12.28
C SER A 107 12.24 -29.45 -11.63
N PRO A 108 10.95 -29.84 -11.58
CA PRO A 108 9.91 -29.01 -10.98
C PRO A 108 10.11 -28.79 -9.48
N SER A 109 9.71 -27.61 -8.98
CA SER A 109 9.68 -27.30 -7.55
C SER A 109 8.56 -26.32 -7.22
N VAL A 110 7.77 -26.59 -6.19
CA VAL A 110 6.74 -25.67 -5.66
C VAL A 110 7.36 -24.50 -4.90
N VAL A 111 8.54 -24.73 -4.32
CA VAL A 111 9.36 -23.69 -3.68
C VAL A 111 10.69 -23.67 -4.40
N ASN A 112 10.87 -22.69 -5.28
CA ASN A 112 12.13 -22.52 -6.01
C ASN A 112 13.19 -21.94 -5.06
N LEU A 113 13.98 -22.81 -4.45
CA LEU A 113 15.06 -22.39 -3.53
C LEU A 113 16.27 -21.79 -4.24
N GLY A 114 16.41 -22.01 -5.55
CA GLY A 114 17.36 -21.34 -6.42
C GLY A 114 16.88 -19.94 -6.87
N GLU A 115 15.65 -19.56 -6.53
CA GLU A 115 15.09 -18.25 -6.85
C GLU A 115 15.96 -17.14 -6.25
N VAL A 116 16.31 -16.16 -7.09
CA VAL A 116 17.06 -14.99 -6.66
C VAL A 116 16.09 -13.92 -6.18
N VAL A 117 16.17 -13.60 -4.90
CA VAL A 117 15.26 -12.66 -4.23
C VAL A 117 16.02 -11.38 -3.90
N ALA A 118 15.38 -10.23 -4.09
CA ALA A 118 15.90 -8.95 -3.64
C ALA A 118 15.87 -8.88 -2.10
N ILE A 119 16.98 -8.47 -1.49
CA ILE A 119 17.18 -8.39 -0.02
C ILE A 119 17.72 -7.03 0.43
N GLY A 120 17.33 -5.97 -0.23
CA GLY A 120 17.93 -4.66 -0.03
C GLY A 120 19.06 -4.39 -1.01
N TYR A 121 20.18 -3.90 -0.56
CA TYR A 121 21.33 -3.59 -1.43
C TYR A 121 21.99 -4.87 -2.00
N GLY A 122 21.24 -5.64 -2.78
CA GLY A 122 21.71 -6.86 -3.43
C GLY A 122 20.62 -7.92 -3.57
N THR A 123 21.02 -9.06 -4.06
CA THR A 123 20.17 -10.24 -4.24
C THR A 123 20.82 -11.46 -3.60
N GLN A 124 20.00 -12.39 -3.08
CA GLN A 124 20.46 -13.70 -2.59
C GLN A 124 19.56 -14.80 -3.12
N THR A 125 20.07 -16.01 -3.20
CA THR A 125 19.22 -17.17 -3.44
C THR A 125 18.33 -17.42 -2.21
N ARG A 126 17.11 -17.87 -2.41
CA ARG A 126 16.16 -18.14 -1.32
C ARG A 126 16.74 -19.10 -0.28
N ARG A 127 17.62 -20.02 -0.70
CA ARG A 127 18.32 -20.95 0.18
C ARG A 127 19.27 -20.25 1.15
N GLU A 128 19.95 -19.19 0.72
CA GLU A 128 20.93 -18.44 1.53
C GLU A 128 20.31 -17.36 2.44
N ILE A 129 19.03 -17.05 2.25
CA ILE A 129 18.34 -16.03 3.07
C ILE A 129 18.21 -16.55 4.51
N THR A 130 18.68 -15.73 5.47
CA THR A 130 18.62 -16.02 6.92
C THR A 130 17.45 -15.31 7.62
N GLY A 131 16.87 -14.29 7.00
CA GLY A 131 15.71 -13.54 7.52
C GLY A 131 14.37 -14.01 6.94
N SER A 132 13.29 -13.35 7.35
CA SER A 132 11.93 -13.61 6.88
C SER A 132 11.61 -12.77 5.65
N VAL A 133 11.53 -13.41 4.48
CA VAL A 133 11.25 -12.77 3.19
C VAL A 133 10.17 -13.55 2.44
N ALA A 134 9.07 -12.87 2.08
CA ALA A 134 8.07 -13.42 1.17
C ALA A 134 8.25 -12.79 -0.22
N ASN A 135 8.25 -13.58 -1.28
CA ASN A 135 8.31 -13.12 -2.66
C ASN A 135 7.02 -13.49 -3.40
N VAL A 136 6.45 -12.52 -4.13
CA VAL A 136 5.28 -12.70 -4.99
C VAL A 136 5.68 -12.31 -6.41
N SER A 137 5.66 -13.28 -7.31
CA SER A 137 5.98 -13.11 -8.73
C SER A 137 4.73 -12.72 -9.54
N GLU A 138 4.94 -12.23 -10.76
CA GLU A 138 3.88 -11.76 -11.68
C GLU A 138 2.76 -12.80 -11.89
N GLU A 139 3.10 -14.10 -11.91
CA GLU A 139 2.11 -15.17 -12.11
C GLU A 139 1.16 -15.32 -10.92
N SER A 140 1.62 -14.96 -9.72
CA SER A 140 0.87 -15.02 -8.48
C SER A 140 0.04 -13.77 -8.21
N PHE A 141 0.20 -12.70 -9.00
CA PHE A 141 -0.53 -11.45 -8.83
C PHE A 141 -2.04 -11.63 -9.04
N ASN A 142 -2.83 -10.87 -8.29
CA ASN A 142 -4.26 -10.76 -8.54
C ASN A 142 -4.50 -10.19 -9.94
N LYS A 143 -5.40 -10.81 -10.70
CA LYS A 143 -5.73 -10.42 -12.08
C LYS A 143 -6.96 -9.50 -12.09
N GLY A 144 -7.05 -8.63 -13.09
CA GLY A 144 -8.15 -7.67 -13.25
C GLY A 144 -7.68 -6.23 -13.07
N ILE A 145 -8.62 -5.33 -12.78
CA ILE A 145 -8.31 -3.92 -12.58
C ILE A 145 -7.60 -3.71 -11.23
N THR A 146 -6.55 -2.92 -11.24
CA THR A 146 -5.77 -2.55 -10.04
C THR A 146 -5.65 -1.04 -9.93
N ARG A 147 -5.75 -0.50 -8.72
CA ARG A 147 -5.53 0.92 -8.42
C ARG A 147 -4.06 1.26 -8.36
N ASP A 148 -3.33 0.41 -7.67
CA ASP A 148 -1.88 0.47 -7.51
C ASP A 148 -1.29 -0.93 -7.27
N ALA A 149 0.03 -0.99 -7.07
CA ALA A 149 0.74 -2.26 -6.88
C ALA A 149 0.35 -3.01 -5.59
N SER A 150 -0.29 -2.37 -4.59
CA SER A 150 -0.72 -3.04 -3.36
C SER A 150 -1.83 -4.05 -3.61
N ASP A 151 -2.75 -3.76 -4.54
CA ASP A 151 -3.85 -4.66 -4.90
C ASP A 151 -3.33 -6.03 -5.42
N LEU A 152 -2.11 -6.06 -6.01
CA LEU A 152 -1.45 -7.28 -6.48
C LEU A 152 -1.08 -8.23 -5.34
N LEU A 153 -0.84 -7.68 -4.13
CA LEU A 153 -0.39 -8.41 -2.94
C LEU A 153 -1.53 -8.78 -1.99
N GLN A 154 -2.73 -8.26 -2.20
CA GLN A 154 -3.83 -8.41 -1.25
C GLN A 154 -4.10 -9.90 -0.95
N GLY A 155 -3.91 -10.30 0.34
CA GLY A 155 -4.10 -11.66 0.82
C GLY A 155 -3.07 -12.69 0.33
N LYS A 156 -1.95 -12.28 -0.32
CA LYS A 156 -0.90 -13.19 -0.84
C LYS A 156 0.23 -13.44 0.15
N VAL A 157 0.44 -12.55 1.10
CA VAL A 157 1.55 -12.60 2.06
C VAL A 157 1.00 -12.75 3.47
N ALA A 158 1.37 -13.84 4.15
CA ALA A 158 1.00 -14.05 5.55
C ALA A 158 1.57 -12.94 6.44
N GLY A 159 0.75 -12.37 7.32
CA GLY A 159 1.10 -11.25 8.19
C GLY A 159 1.01 -9.87 7.54
N LEU A 160 0.78 -9.77 6.22
CA LEU A 160 0.52 -8.50 5.53
C LEU A 160 -0.98 -8.31 5.34
N THR A 161 -1.53 -7.30 6.01
CA THR A 161 -2.92 -6.87 5.84
C THR A 161 -2.94 -5.68 4.89
N ILE A 162 -3.74 -5.78 3.84
CA ILE A 162 -4.00 -4.71 2.89
C ILE A 162 -5.50 -4.45 2.92
N THR A 163 -5.89 -3.26 3.32
CA THR A 163 -7.29 -2.87 3.42
C THR A 163 -7.60 -1.82 2.37
N SER A 164 -8.52 -2.16 1.48
CA SER A 164 -9.18 -1.23 0.59
C SER A 164 -10.48 -0.79 1.27
N GLY A 165 -10.42 0.33 1.99
CA GLY A 165 -11.46 0.74 2.90
C GLY A 165 -12.76 1.21 2.22
N SER A 166 -12.76 1.52 0.92
CA SER A 166 -13.94 2.06 0.25
C SER A 166 -13.94 1.77 -1.25
N GLY A 167 -15.10 2.00 -1.89
CA GLY A 167 -15.28 1.94 -3.35
C GLY A 167 -14.74 3.18 -4.09
N ASP A 168 -14.14 4.15 -3.40
CA ASP A 168 -13.55 5.34 -4.01
C ASP A 168 -12.30 4.96 -4.83
N VAL A 169 -12.37 5.18 -6.15
CA VAL A 169 -11.28 4.83 -7.08
C VAL A 169 -10.07 5.74 -6.97
N THR A 170 -10.19 6.88 -6.29
CA THR A 170 -9.10 7.85 -6.10
C THR A 170 -8.27 7.61 -4.85
N ARG A 171 -8.76 6.76 -3.92
CA ARG A 171 -8.06 6.39 -2.69
C ARG A 171 -7.20 5.14 -2.89
N GLY A 172 -5.99 5.15 -2.36
CA GLY A 172 -5.10 3.99 -2.26
C GLY A 172 -5.53 3.02 -1.17
N SER A 173 -4.89 1.85 -1.14
CA SER A 173 -5.05 0.87 -0.06
C SER A 173 -4.06 1.15 1.07
N THR A 174 -4.46 0.86 2.32
CA THR A 174 -3.55 0.88 3.47
C THR A 174 -2.92 -0.48 3.68
N MET A 175 -1.63 -0.50 4.06
CA MET A 175 -0.89 -1.73 4.32
C MET A 175 -0.38 -1.75 5.75
N ARG A 176 -0.48 -2.90 6.42
CA ARG A 176 0.11 -3.15 7.74
C ARG A 176 0.77 -4.52 7.78
N LEU A 177 1.95 -4.61 8.39
CA LEU A 177 2.69 -5.85 8.52
C LEU A 177 2.82 -6.23 10.00
N ARG A 178 2.30 -7.44 10.37
CA ARG A 178 2.36 -7.97 11.73
C ARG A 178 1.71 -7.03 12.76
N GLY A 179 0.51 -6.52 12.42
CA GLY A 179 -0.30 -5.68 13.29
C GLY A 179 0.15 -4.23 13.40
N THR A 180 -0.59 -3.46 14.22
CA THR A 180 -0.26 -2.09 14.60
C THR A 180 0.98 -2.07 15.50
N SER A 181 1.92 -1.14 15.28
CA SER A 181 3.17 -1.08 16.03
C SER A 181 3.49 0.28 16.63
N THR A 182 2.57 1.25 16.59
CA THR A 182 2.73 2.56 17.21
C THR A 182 1.37 3.27 17.36
N LEU A 183 1.31 4.33 18.14
CA LEU A 183 0.11 5.10 18.41
C LEU A 183 -0.16 6.21 17.38
N GLN A 184 0.85 6.62 16.61
CA GLN A 184 0.68 7.68 15.60
C GLN A 184 0.41 7.14 14.20
N ASN A 185 -0.11 8.03 13.36
CA ASN A 185 -0.55 7.76 11.99
C ASN A 185 0.52 7.17 11.10
N ASP A 186 0.03 6.36 10.20
CA ASP A 186 0.62 5.72 9.03
C ASP A 186 1.94 4.98 9.26
N GLN A 187 1.84 3.68 9.27
CA GLN A 187 2.95 2.77 9.52
C GLN A 187 2.92 1.61 8.57
N GLY A 188 2.59 1.94 7.35
CA GLY A 188 2.81 1.03 6.24
C GLY A 188 4.28 0.62 6.16
N PRO A 189 4.58 -0.48 5.50
CA PRO A 189 5.96 -0.86 5.21
C PRO A 189 6.64 0.19 4.32
N LEU A 190 7.96 0.34 4.47
CA LEU A 190 8.76 1.16 3.55
C LEU A 190 8.68 0.59 2.13
N ILE A 191 8.27 1.39 1.18
CA ILE A 191 8.26 1.01 -0.24
C ILE A 191 9.63 1.31 -0.85
N VAL A 192 10.21 0.31 -1.52
CA VAL A 192 11.49 0.43 -2.23
C VAL A 192 11.27 -0.01 -3.67
N ILE A 193 11.52 0.87 -4.63
CA ILE A 193 11.34 0.60 -6.06
C ILE A 193 12.71 0.55 -6.73
N ASP A 194 13.08 -0.59 -7.31
CA ASP A 194 14.39 -0.84 -7.94
C ASP A 194 15.59 -0.47 -7.06
N GLY A 195 15.47 -0.69 -5.74
CA GLY A 195 16.50 -0.39 -4.74
C GLY A 195 16.48 1.05 -4.21
N ILE A 196 15.54 1.89 -4.64
CA ILE A 196 15.38 3.28 -4.16
C ILE A 196 14.30 3.31 -3.07
N PRO A 197 14.65 3.60 -1.80
CA PRO A 197 13.69 3.62 -0.70
C PRO A 197 12.79 4.86 -0.73
N GLY A 198 11.55 4.74 -0.23
CA GLY A 198 10.57 5.84 -0.14
C GLY A 198 9.87 6.14 -1.47
N GLY A 199 9.65 5.10 -2.30
CA GLY A 199 8.80 5.17 -3.49
C GLY A 199 7.31 5.18 -3.14
N ASP A 200 6.47 5.54 -4.13
CA ASP A 200 5.02 5.46 -4.06
C ASP A 200 4.52 4.38 -5.04
N MET A 201 3.76 3.41 -4.56
CA MET A 201 3.25 2.28 -5.34
C MET A 201 2.35 2.73 -6.51
N SER A 202 1.66 3.86 -6.37
CA SER A 202 0.81 4.41 -7.42
C SER A 202 1.57 4.90 -8.65
N THR A 203 2.90 5.07 -8.53
CA THR A 203 3.78 5.57 -9.61
C THR A 203 4.33 4.48 -10.51
N VAL A 204 4.05 3.20 -10.19
CA VAL A 204 4.49 2.05 -10.98
C VAL A 204 3.27 1.35 -11.56
N ALA A 205 3.20 1.27 -12.88
CA ALA A 205 2.14 0.52 -13.54
C ALA A 205 2.27 -0.98 -13.20
N PRO A 206 1.18 -1.69 -12.84
CA PRO A 206 1.20 -3.12 -12.54
C PRO A 206 1.85 -3.98 -13.65
N SER A 207 1.68 -3.61 -14.91
CA SER A 207 2.29 -4.27 -16.08
C SER A 207 3.82 -4.16 -16.13
N ASP A 208 4.42 -3.18 -15.42
CA ASP A 208 5.86 -3.00 -15.33
C ASP A 208 6.51 -3.74 -14.17
N ILE A 209 5.73 -4.38 -13.29
CA ILE A 209 6.26 -5.09 -12.11
C ILE A 209 6.63 -6.52 -12.49
N GLU A 210 7.85 -6.94 -12.13
CA GLU A 210 8.36 -8.30 -12.27
C GLU A 210 8.06 -9.14 -11.02
N SER A 211 8.38 -8.58 -9.85
CA SER A 211 8.16 -9.23 -8.55
C SER A 211 8.06 -8.22 -7.42
N ILE A 212 7.41 -8.66 -6.33
CA ILE A 212 7.33 -7.88 -5.09
C ILE A 212 7.81 -8.78 -3.95
N SER A 213 8.86 -8.34 -3.25
CA SER A 213 9.39 -9.02 -2.07
C SER A 213 9.05 -8.26 -0.81
N VAL A 214 8.58 -8.95 0.23
CA VAL A 214 8.22 -8.36 1.52
C VAL A 214 9.19 -8.84 2.58
N LEU A 215 10.00 -7.92 3.13
CA LEU A 215 10.91 -8.17 4.26
C LEU A 215 10.11 -8.01 5.55
N LYS A 216 9.84 -9.12 6.24
CA LYS A 216 8.87 -9.15 7.34
C LYS A 216 9.50 -9.00 8.73
N ASP A 217 10.78 -9.29 8.87
CA ASP A 217 11.48 -9.24 10.15
C ASP A 217 12.55 -8.15 10.23
N ALA A 218 12.93 -7.78 11.45
CA ALA A 218 13.92 -6.76 11.68
C ALA A 218 15.32 -7.14 11.15
N SER A 219 15.66 -8.43 11.04
CA SER A 219 16.97 -8.85 10.56
C SER A 219 17.11 -8.66 9.05
N SER A 220 16.07 -8.92 8.26
CA SER A 220 16.05 -8.67 6.81
C SER A 220 15.89 -7.17 6.48
N ALA A 221 15.16 -6.43 7.32
CA ALA A 221 14.82 -5.02 7.10
C ALA A 221 15.85 -4.03 7.67
N ALA A 222 16.73 -4.44 8.61
CA ALA A 222 17.66 -3.56 9.33
C ALA A 222 18.59 -2.74 8.44
N ILE A 223 18.91 -3.21 7.24
CA ILE A 223 19.73 -2.47 6.27
C ILE A 223 19.08 -1.13 5.86
N TYR A 224 17.73 -1.03 5.96
CA TYR A 224 16.96 0.19 5.72
C TYR A 224 16.73 1.03 6.99
N GLY A 225 17.09 0.49 8.16
CA GLY A 225 17.21 1.19 9.46
C GLY A 225 15.93 1.82 9.96
N SER A 226 15.98 3.13 10.11
CA SER A 226 14.98 3.96 10.78
C SER A 226 13.65 4.15 10.03
N ARG A 227 13.46 3.49 8.91
CA ARG A 227 12.21 3.52 8.11
C ARG A 227 11.60 2.13 7.95
N ALA A 228 12.17 1.12 8.61
CA ALA A 228 11.81 -0.28 8.39
C ALA A 228 11.04 -0.93 9.54
N ALA A 229 10.58 -0.16 10.54
CA ALA A 229 9.80 -0.68 11.68
C ALA A 229 8.48 -1.34 11.25
N GLY A 230 7.85 -0.82 10.21
CA GLY A 230 6.67 -1.40 9.55
C GLY A 230 6.99 -2.53 8.56
N GLY A 231 8.27 -2.96 8.42
CA GLY A 231 8.75 -3.85 7.37
C GLY A 231 9.10 -3.11 6.08
N VAL A 232 9.44 -3.86 5.03
CA VAL A 232 9.84 -3.29 3.74
C VAL A 232 9.19 -4.06 2.59
N VAL A 233 8.64 -3.34 1.61
CA VAL A 233 8.12 -3.90 0.35
C VAL A 233 9.06 -3.48 -0.78
N LEU A 234 9.73 -4.45 -1.40
CA LEU A 234 10.67 -4.26 -2.49
C LEU A 234 9.95 -4.55 -3.81
N ILE A 235 9.76 -3.55 -4.64
CA ILE A 235 9.21 -3.70 -5.99
C ILE A 235 10.37 -3.76 -6.98
N THR A 236 10.48 -4.88 -7.68
CA THR A 236 11.40 -5.04 -8.81
C THR A 236 10.62 -4.87 -10.10
N THR A 237 11.07 -3.95 -10.95
CA THR A 237 10.40 -3.71 -12.23
C THR A 237 11.08 -4.48 -13.36
N LYS A 238 10.29 -4.81 -14.38
CA LYS A 238 10.76 -5.52 -15.59
C LYS A 238 11.87 -4.75 -16.29
N ARG A 239 12.90 -5.47 -16.71
CA ARG A 239 14.04 -4.94 -17.45
C ARG A 239 14.04 -5.44 -18.88
N GLY A 240 14.78 -4.79 -19.76
CA GLY A 240 15.04 -5.31 -21.09
C GLY A 240 15.88 -6.57 -21.02
N SER A 241 15.51 -7.58 -21.77
CA SER A 241 16.24 -8.86 -21.90
C SER A 241 16.19 -9.34 -23.35
N GLY A 242 17.14 -10.20 -23.75
CA GLY A 242 17.19 -10.78 -25.09
C GLY A 242 17.84 -9.87 -26.15
N SER A 243 18.22 -10.48 -27.28
CA SER A 243 18.91 -9.81 -28.39
C SER A 243 17.94 -9.17 -29.40
N LYS A 244 16.63 -9.54 -29.34
CA LYS A 244 15.59 -8.94 -30.18
C LYS A 244 14.85 -7.87 -29.39
N THR A 245 14.51 -6.80 -30.08
CA THR A 245 13.55 -5.82 -29.55
C THR A 245 12.17 -6.45 -29.53
N GLN A 246 11.49 -6.37 -28.40
CA GLN A 246 10.16 -6.89 -28.16
C GLN A 246 9.21 -5.74 -27.84
N ILE A 247 8.05 -5.75 -28.45
CA ILE A 247 6.95 -4.83 -28.14
C ILE A 247 5.86 -5.65 -27.45
N SER A 248 5.37 -5.18 -26.31
CA SER A 248 4.25 -5.80 -25.61
C SER A 248 3.12 -4.78 -25.44
N TYR A 249 1.90 -5.27 -25.59
CA TYR A 249 0.68 -4.52 -25.33
C TYR A 249 -0.20 -5.28 -24.35
N ASP A 250 -0.62 -4.61 -23.27
CA ASP A 250 -1.57 -5.09 -22.26
C ASP A 250 -2.75 -4.12 -22.19
N GLY A 251 -3.94 -4.59 -22.54
CA GLY A 251 -5.14 -3.77 -22.53
C GLY A 251 -6.32 -4.48 -21.88
N TYR A 252 -7.19 -3.71 -21.18
CA TYR A 252 -8.45 -4.23 -20.69
C TYR A 252 -9.53 -3.16 -20.61
N VAL A 253 -10.79 -3.64 -20.60
CA VAL A 253 -11.99 -2.87 -20.23
C VAL A 253 -12.62 -3.54 -19.02
N ALA A 254 -13.07 -2.75 -18.05
CA ALA A 254 -13.67 -3.23 -16.81
C ALA A 254 -14.99 -2.52 -16.53
N PHE A 255 -15.94 -3.24 -15.89
CA PHE A 255 -17.26 -2.77 -15.52
C PHE A 255 -17.43 -2.92 -14.01
N ASP A 256 -17.60 -1.80 -13.32
CA ASP A 256 -17.80 -1.70 -11.87
C ASP A 256 -19.29 -1.56 -11.57
N GLN A 257 -19.83 -2.43 -10.71
CA GLN A 257 -21.19 -2.38 -10.21
C GLN A 257 -21.17 -2.33 -8.68
N MET A 258 -22.10 -1.64 -8.06
CA MET A 258 -22.25 -1.61 -6.60
C MET A 258 -22.45 -3.03 -6.06
N ALA A 259 -21.63 -3.44 -5.08
CA ALA A 259 -21.69 -4.81 -4.54
C ALA A 259 -22.85 -4.97 -3.55
N ASN A 260 -23.02 -4.03 -2.64
CA ASN A 260 -24.10 -3.98 -1.66
C ASN A 260 -24.67 -2.57 -1.57
N LYS A 261 -25.98 -2.46 -1.28
CA LYS A 261 -26.75 -1.24 -1.10
C LYS A 261 -27.44 -1.29 0.26
N PRO A 262 -27.56 -0.16 0.98
CA PRO A 262 -28.35 -0.15 2.22
C PRO A 262 -29.83 -0.37 1.90
N ASP A 263 -30.51 -1.10 2.76
CA ASP A 263 -31.94 -1.35 2.68
C ASP A 263 -32.68 -0.20 3.35
N LEU A 264 -32.98 0.84 2.57
CA LEU A 264 -33.72 2.02 3.00
C LEU A 264 -35.20 1.87 2.67
N MET A 265 -36.09 2.42 3.51
CA MET A 265 -37.51 2.46 3.20
C MET A 265 -37.77 3.15 1.86
N ASN A 266 -38.52 2.49 0.97
CA ASN A 266 -39.12 3.11 -0.21
C ASN A 266 -40.34 3.95 0.15
N ALA A 267 -40.95 4.63 -0.80
CA ALA A 267 -42.08 5.52 -0.53
C ALA A 267 -43.30 4.79 0.07
N ASP A 268 -43.59 3.55 -0.34
CA ASP A 268 -44.72 2.79 0.18
C ASP A 268 -44.47 2.24 1.59
N GLU A 269 -43.26 1.81 1.90
CA GLU A 269 -42.85 1.39 3.25
C GLU A 269 -42.87 2.57 4.21
N TRP A 270 -42.36 3.74 3.81
CA TRP A 270 -42.39 4.95 4.58
C TRP A 270 -43.83 5.43 4.87
N ARG A 271 -44.72 5.43 3.85
CA ARG A 271 -46.15 5.72 4.02
C ARG A 271 -46.83 4.70 4.92
N GLY A 272 -46.52 3.42 4.74
CA GLY A 272 -47.04 2.31 5.57
C GLY A 272 -46.67 2.49 7.03
N TYR A 273 -45.39 2.89 7.32
CA TYR A 273 -44.96 3.23 8.66
C TYR A 273 -45.79 4.39 9.23
N ALA A 274 -45.86 5.52 8.52
CA ALA A 274 -46.60 6.71 8.97
C ALA A 274 -48.07 6.39 9.28
N ASN A 275 -48.75 5.63 8.38
CA ASN A 275 -50.13 5.18 8.59
C ASN A 275 -50.27 4.28 9.85
N SER A 276 -49.33 3.35 10.05
CA SER A 276 -49.35 2.43 11.22
C SER A 276 -49.23 3.14 12.56
N LYS A 277 -48.63 4.31 12.58
CA LYS A 277 -48.43 5.17 13.74
C LYS A 277 -49.46 6.31 13.83
N GLY A 278 -50.34 6.45 12.85
CA GLY A 278 -51.33 7.54 12.80
C GLY A 278 -50.71 8.93 12.62
N LEU A 279 -49.55 9.01 11.97
CA LEU A 279 -48.81 10.27 11.77
C LEU A 279 -49.29 10.98 10.51
N ASP A 280 -49.45 12.32 10.58
CA ASP A 280 -49.75 13.13 9.41
C ASP A 280 -48.48 13.41 8.62
N TYR A 281 -48.43 12.89 7.42
CA TYR A 281 -47.32 13.04 6.49
C TYR A 281 -47.66 13.88 5.24
N SER A 282 -48.84 14.46 5.18
CA SER A 282 -49.32 15.23 4.03
C SER A 282 -48.41 16.40 3.63
N VAL A 283 -47.67 16.94 4.60
CA VAL A 283 -46.70 18.05 4.36
C VAL A 283 -45.51 17.58 3.54
N TYR A 284 -45.13 16.31 3.63
CA TYR A 284 -43.98 15.72 2.95
C TYR A 284 -44.37 15.04 1.62
N ASP A 285 -45.47 14.31 1.59
CA ASP A 285 -45.90 13.53 0.44
C ASP A 285 -46.80 14.30 -0.54
N GLN A 286 -46.23 15.32 -1.16
CA GLN A 286 -46.98 16.25 -2.06
C GLN A 286 -46.61 16.06 -3.54
N TYR A 287 -45.60 15.21 -3.83
CA TYR A 287 -44.93 15.18 -5.13
C TYR A 287 -45.16 13.89 -5.92
N GLY A 288 -45.69 12.86 -5.27
CA GLY A 288 -45.94 11.53 -5.93
C GLY A 288 -44.65 10.83 -6.34
N ALA A 289 -43.53 11.11 -5.69
CA ALA A 289 -42.24 10.52 -5.99
C ALA A 289 -42.05 9.20 -5.22
N ASP A 290 -41.17 8.36 -5.77
CA ASP A 290 -40.55 7.21 -5.12
C ASP A 290 -39.10 7.15 -5.56
N THR A 291 -38.23 7.89 -4.83
CA THR A 291 -36.86 8.15 -5.22
C THR A 291 -35.90 7.27 -4.42
N ASP A 292 -35.16 6.44 -5.11
CA ASP A 292 -34.01 5.73 -4.56
C ASP A 292 -32.76 6.60 -4.69
N TRP A 293 -32.38 7.27 -3.61
CA TRP A 293 -31.30 8.24 -3.60
C TRP A 293 -29.91 7.61 -3.83
N PHE A 294 -29.71 6.33 -3.48
CA PHE A 294 -28.46 5.62 -3.77
C PHE A 294 -28.30 5.31 -5.26
N ASP A 295 -29.40 4.90 -5.93
CA ASP A 295 -29.38 4.63 -7.38
C ASP A 295 -29.15 5.94 -8.18
N GLU A 296 -29.75 7.06 -7.70
CA GLU A 296 -29.54 8.37 -8.35
C GLU A 296 -28.08 8.88 -8.25
N LEU A 297 -27.35 8.51 -7.18
CA LEU A 297 -25.94 8.88 -7.00
C LEU A 297 -24.98 7.97 -7.75
N THR A 298 -25.39 6.80 -8.14
CA THR A 298 -24.49 5.76 -8.63
C THR A 298 -24.71 5.40 -10.10
N ARG A 299 -23.77 4.68 -10.68
CA ARG A 299 -23.79 4.21 -12.07
C ARG A 299 -23.00 2.92 -12.18
N THR A 300 -23.12 2.22 -13.31
CA THR A 300 -22.10 1.25 -13.73
C THR A 300 -20.88 2.01 -14.21
N GLY A 301 -19.75 1.87 -13.51
CA GLY A 301 -18.47 2.47 -13.90
C GLY A 301 -17.85 1.69 -15.06
N VAL A 302 -17.36 2.38 -16.09
CA VAL A 302 -16.65 1.75 -17.22
C VAL A 302 -15.22 2.28 -17.23
N SER A 303 -14.26 1.38 -17.03
CA SER A 303 -12.84 1.70 -16.94
C SER A 303 -12.05 1.02 -18.04
N GLN A 304 -10.93 1.61 -18.45
CA GLN A 304 -10.03 1.04 -19.46
C GLN A 304 -8.56 1.28 -19.11
N ASN A 305 -7.73 0.34 -19.55
CA ASN A 305 -6.27 0.46 -19.43
C ASN A 305 -5.59 0.05 -20.73
N HIS A 306 -4.58 0.80 -21.12
CA HIS A 306 -3.74 0.52 -22.27
C HIS A 306 -2.29 0.71 -21.89
N SER A 307 -1.50 -0.36 -21.90
CA SER A 307 -0.07 -0.35 -21.60
C SER A 307 0.71 -0.86 -22.81
N ILE A 308 1.66 -0.08 -23.29
CA ILE A 308 2.59 -0.48 -24.34
C ILE A 308 4.01 -0.40 -23.79
N SER A 309 4.82 -1.42 -24.08
CA SER A 309 6.22 -1.40 -23.70
C SER A 309 7.12 -1.89 -24.82
N LEU A 310 8.31 -1.29 -24.90
CA LEU A 310 9.40 -1.62 -25.79
C LEU A 310 10.59 -2.07 -24.94
N SER A 311 11.11 -3.25 -25.16
CA SER A 311 12.26 -3.76 -24.41
C SER A 311 13.23 -4.51 -25.33
N GLY A 312 14.51 -4.52 -24.97
CA GLY A 312 15.53 -5.23 -25.70
C GLY A 312 16.90 -5.09 -25.05
N GLY A 313 17.89 -5.67 -25.67
CA GLY A 313 19.25 -5.56 -25.17
C GLY A 313 20.20 -6.55 -25.82
N GLY A 314 21.36 -6.71 -25.20
CA GLY A 314 22.40 -7.63 -25.57
C GLY A 314 23.32 -7.93 -24.38
N SER A 315 24.48 -8.51 -24.64
CA SER A 315 25.43 -8.85 -23.55
C SER A 315 25.94 -7.64 -22.77
N LYS A 316 25.93 -6.45 -23.39
CA LYS A 316 26.51 -5.23 -22.79
C LYS A 316 25.51 -4.14 -22.47
N ASN A 317 24.30 -4.22 -23.00
CA ASN A 317 23.28 -3.21 -22.76
C ASN A 317 21.89 -3.83 -22.62
N ASN A 318 21.01 -3.19 -21.89
CA ASN A 318 19.59 -3.44 -21.92
C ASN A 318 18.82 -2.13 -21.79
N TYR A 319 17.60 -2.13 -22.32
CA TYR A 319 16.70 -0.99 -22.26
C TYR A 319 15.26 -1.46 -22.20
N ARG A 320 14.45 -0.68 -21.52
CA ARG A 320 12.99 -0.80 -21.51
C ARG A 320 12.39 0.61 -21.45
N ALA A 321 11.35 0.83 -22.24
CA ALA A 321 10.49 2.00 -22.14
C ALA A 321 9.04 1.51 -22.12
N SER A 322 8.20 2.10 -21.27
CA SER A 322 6.76 1.79 -21.19
C SER A 322 5.94 3.07 -21.07
N TYR A 323 4.73 2.99 -21.59
CA TYR A 323 3.69 3.98 -21.43
C TYR A 323 2.39 3.28 -21.08
N THR A 324 1.72 3.77 -20.01
CA THR A 324 0.42 3.25 -19.57
C THR A 324 -0.57 4.39 -19.47
N TYR A 325 -1.73 4.22 -20.09
CA TYR A 325 -2.92 5.03 -19.90
C TYR A 325 -3.96 4.23 -19.12
N LEU A 326 -4.41 4.79 -18.00
CA LEU A 326 -5.49 4.25 -17.19
C LEU A 326 -6.59 5.31 -17.08
N ASP A 327 -7.80 4.95 -17.50
CA ASP A 327 -9.02 5.73 -17.30
C ASP A 327 -9.97 4.91 -16.44
N ARG A 328 -10.16 5.33 -15.20
CA ARG A 328 -10.94 4.61 -14.21
C ARG A 328 -12.15 5.42 -13.77
N ASN A 329 -13.32 4.86 -13.95
CA ASN A 329 -14.60 5.43 -13.55
C ASN A 329 -15.22 4.59 -12.44
N GLY A 330 -15.43 5.21 -11.27
CA GLY A 330 -16.09 4.57 -10.14
C GLY A 330 -17.60 4.44 -10.30
N ILE A 331 -18.20 3.77 -9.32
CA ILE A 331 -19.68 3.61 -9.25
C ILE A 331 -20.39 4.93 -8.92
N MET A 332 -19.77 5.89 -8.27
CA MET A 332 -20.31 7.27 -8.15
C MET A 332 -20.05 8.06 -9.43
N ARG A 333 -20.98 8.99 -9.76
CA ARG A 333 -20.93 9.76 -11.02
C ARG A 333 -19.76 10.74 -11.09
N ASP A 334 -19.33 11.30 -9.95
CA ASP A 334 -18.23 12.26 -9.80
C ASP A 334 -16.94 11.62 -9.24
N ASN A 335 -16.80 10.30 -9.40
CA ASN A 335 -15.63 9.55 -8.93
C ASN A 335 -14.91 8.93 -10.11
N ASP A 336 -13.87 9.57 -10.58
CA ASP A 336 -13.06 9.12 -11.71
C ASP A 336 -11.59 9.51 -11.56
N MET A 337 -10.73 8.83 -12.33
CA MET A 337 -9.29 9.08 -12.35
C MET A 337 -8.72 8.74 -13.73
N GLN A 338 -7.97 9.67 -14.32
CA GLN A 338 -7.16 9.45 -15.51
C GLN A 338 -5.68 9.52 -15.14
N ARG A 339 -4.91 8.52 -15.54
CA ARG A 339 -3.48 8.42 -15.23
C ARG A 339 -2.67 8.13 -16.49
N HIS A 340 -1.65 8.93 -16.72
CA HIS A 340 -0.63 8.73 -17.72
C HIS A 340 0.69 8.42 -17.02
N SER A 341 1.26 7.24 -17.27
CA SER A 341 2.53 6.81 -16.67
C SER A 341 3.54 6.52 -17.78
N PHE A 342 4.66 7.18 -17.73
CA PHE A 342 5.81 6.92 -18.59
C PHE A 342 6.99 6.48 -17.75
N ARG A 343 7.67 5.41 -18.16
CA ARG A 343 8.86 4.88 -17.48
C ARG A 343 9.90 4.49 -18.50
N PHE A 344 11.17 4.73 -18.19
CA PHE A 344 12.29 4.20 -18.95
C PHE A 344 13.39 3.69 -18.03
N GLN A 345 14.12 2.70 -18.52
CA GLN A 345 15.32 2.15 -17.91
C GLN A 345 16.34 1.85 -18.99
N PHE A 346 17.59 2.14 -18.71
CA PHE A 346 18.72 1.84 -19.56
C PHE A 346 19.89 1.40 -18.71
N GLN A 347 20.60 0.37 -19.14
CA GLN A 347 21.82 -0.09 -18.50
C GLN A 347 22.88 -0.37 -19.54
N GLN A 348 24.12 0.06 -19.29
CA GLN A 348 25.29 -0.17 -20.13
C GLN A 348 26.41 -0.78 -19.30
N ARG A 349 27.09 -1.79 -19.86
CA ARG A 349 28.36 -2.33 -19.36
C ARG A 349 29.49 -1.88 -20.25
N ALA A 350 30.65 -1.53 -19.66
CA ALA A 350 31.86 -1.06 -20.35
C ALA A 350 33.12 -1.55 -19.61
N ILE A 351 34.28 -1.30 -20.19
CA ILE A 351 35.60 -1.62 -19.61
C ILE A 351 35.66 -3.11 -19.21
N ASN A 352 35.42 -4.01 -20.18
CA ASN A 352 35.39 -5.47 -19.94
C ASN A 352 34.47 -5.88 -18.80
N ASP A 353 33.24 -5.32 -18.80
CA ASP A 353 32.17 -5.51 -17.78
C ASP A 353 32.47 -4.99 -16.38
N ARG A 354 33.63 -4.35 -16.16
CA ARG A 354 33.99 -3.75 -14.86
C ARG A 354 33.21 -2.49 -14.52
N LEU A 355 32.76 -1.75 -15.55
CA LEU A 355 31.93 -0.55 -15.37
C LEU A 355 30.47 -0.82 -15.76
N ARG A 356 29.57 -0.56 -14.88
CA ARG A 356 28.12 -0.57 -15.13
C ARG A 356 27.54 0.81 -14.88
N ILE A 357 26.80 1.33 -15.84
CA ILE A 357 26.07 2.60 -15.75
C ILE A 357 24.59 2.29 -15.94
N GLY A 358 23.76 2.69 -14.99
CA GLY A 358 22.31 2.60 -15.05
C GLY A 358 21.67 3.97 -15.07
N LEU A 359 20.59 4.12 -15.84
CA LEU A 359 19.73 5.30 -15.88
C LEU A 359 18.29 4.85 -15.82
N ALA A 360 17.49 5.47 -14.95
CA ALA A 360 16.07 5.22 -14.85
C ALA A 360 15.31 6.53 -14.66
N GLY A 361 14.09 6.58 -15.14
CA GLY A 361 13.22 7.72 -14.92
C GLY A 361 11.76 7.35 -15.10
N SER A 362 10.88 8.09 -14.42
CA SER A 362 9.44 7.96 -14.54
C SER A 362 8.77 9.31 -14.43
N ALA A 363 7.68 9.46 -15.17
CA ALA A 363 6.75 10.57 -15.04
C ALA A 363 5.33 10.01 -14.97
N THR A 364 4.58 10.40 -13.93
CA THR A 364 3.19 9.99 -13.75
C THR A 364 2.34 11.24 -13.54
N LEU A 365 1.33 11.42 -14.40
CA LEU A 365 0.35 12.48 -14.31
C LEU A 365 -1.00 11.84 -13.98
N THR A 366 -1.68 12.33 -12.97
CA THR A 366 -2.98 11.82 -12.54
C THR A 366 -3.93 12.97 -12.30
N ASP A 367 -5.01 13.03 -13.05
CA ASP A 367 -6.16 13.88 -12.82
C ASP A 367 -7.31 13.05 -12.26
N SER A 368 -8.00 13.54 -11.23
CA SER A 368 -9.10 12.81 -10.62
C SER A 368 -10.17 13.77 -10.05
N HIS A 369 -11.42 13.34 -10.12
CA HIS A 369 -12.51 13.93 -9.36
C HIS A 369 -12.71 13.14 -8.07
N VAL A 370 -12.70 13.89 -6.95
CA VAL A 370 -12.80 13.31 -5.61
C VAL A 370 -14.25 13.45 -5.15
N PRO A 371 -14.96 12.33 -4.92
CA PRO A 371 -16.36 12.38 -4.54
C PRO A 371 -16.53 12.95 -3.13
N ASN A 372 -17.72 13.51 -2.86
CA ASN A 372 -18.10 13.92 -1.52
C ASN A 372 -18.85 12.81 -0.79
N GLY A 373 -18.20 12.18 0.21
CA GLY A 373 -18.82 11.13 1.04
C GLY A 373 -20.09 11.58 1.78
N ASP A 374 -20.23 12.88 2.07
CA ASP A 374 -21.44 13.42 2.70
C ASP A 374 -22.70 13.25 1.83
N ASN A 375 -22.56 13.05 0.51
CA ASN A 375 -23.70 12.76 -0.36
C ASN A 375 -24.39 11.44 0.03
N PHE A 376 -23.65 10.44 0.56
CA PHE A 376 -24.28 9.23 1.09
C PHE A 376 -24.99 9.49 2.42
N VAL A 377 -24.43 10.33 3.30
CA VAL A 377 -25.13 10.77 4.54
C VAL A 377 -26.45 11.43 4.20
N LEU A 378 -26.46 12.29 3.19
CA LEU A 378 -27.69 12.91 2.70
C LEU A 378 -28.66 11.88 2.13
N ALA A 379 -28.16 10.90 1.33
CA ALA A 379 -28.99 9.85 0.74
C ALA A 379 -29.67 8.96 1.77
N TYR A 380 -29.00 8.68 2.91
CA TYR A 380 -29.62 7.98 4.04
C TYR A 380 -30.79 8.75 4.66
N SER A 381 -30.71 10.09 4.69
CA SER A 381 -31.66 10.95 5.40
C SER A 381 -32.78 11.50 4.50
N MET A 382 -32.57 11.54 3.19
CA MET A 382 -33.56 12.07 2.23
C MET A 382 -34.79 11.18 2.17
N LEU A 383 -35.97 11.83 2.19
CA LEU A 383 -37.24 11.13 2.08
C LEU A 383 -37.44 10.52 0.68
N PRO A 384 -37.93 9.30 0.58
CA PRO A 384 -38.18 8.65 -0.71
C PRO A 384 -39.32 9.34 -1.49
N VAL A 385 -40.22 10.05 -0.80
CA VAL A 385 -41.34 10.81 -1.40
C VAL A 385 -40.92 12.16 -1.99
N TYR A 386 -39.64 12.53 -1.92
CA TYR A 386 -39.09 13.74 -2.53
C TYR A 386 -38.53 13.44 -3.92
N PRO A 387 -38.85 14.26 -4.93
CA PRO A 387 -38.27 14.10 -6.27
C PRO A 387 -36.86 14.68 -6.34
N VAL A 388 -36.04 14.22 -7.28
CA VAL A 388 -34.75 14.81 -7.58
C VAL A 388 -34.91 16.22 -8.18
N TYR A 389 -35.90 16.38 -9.09
CA TYR A 389 -36.19 17.63 -9.81
C TYR A 389 -37.62 18.08 -9.60
N ASN A 390 -37.83 19.38 -9.54
CA ASN A 390 -39.14 20.00 -9.64
C ASN A 390 -39.70 19.84 -11.06
N ALA A 391 -40.99 20.12 -11.25
CA ALA A 391 -41.67 20.05 -12.56
C ALA A 391 -41.08 20.97 -13.63
N ASP A 392 -40.41 22.04 -13.22
CA ASP A 392 -39.72 22.99 -14.11
C ASP A 392 -38.27 22.58 -14.45
N GLY A 393 -37.81 21.41 -13.97
CA GLY A 393 -36.46 20.91 -14.19
C GLY A 393 -35.39 21.44 -13.22
N SER A 394 -35.73 22.35 -12.30
CA SER A 394 -34.84 22.77 -11.23
C SER A 394 -34.70 21.68 -10.18
N TYR A 395 -33.57 21.67 -9.42
CA TYR A 395 -33.39 20.71 -8.32
C TYR A 395 -34.39 20.96 -7.19
N PHE A 396 -34.86 19.87 -6.60
CA PHE A 396 -35.71 19.95 -5.41
C PHE A 396 -34.89 20.41 -4.20
N THR A 397 -35.31 21.47 -3.52
CA THR A 397 -34.59 22.12 -2.39
C THR A 397 -35.43 22.31 -1.14
N LYS A 398 -36.69 21.84 -1.15
CA LYS A 398 -37.59 21.93 0.03
C LYS A 398 -37.24 20.80 1.01
N VAL A 399 -36.08 20.90 1.70
CA VAL A 399 -35.52 19.92 2.59
C VAL A 399 -35.34 20.49 4.00
N ASN A 400 -35.32 19.62 5.01
CA ASN A 400 -35.00 20.01 6.38
C ASN A 400 -33.53 19.78 6.68
N VAL A 401 -32.72 20.83 6.63
CA VAL A 401 -31.26 20.77 6.88
C VAL A 401 -30.91 20.34 8.31
N GLU A 402 -31.81 20.51 9.29
CA GLU A 402 -31.60 20.05 10.65
C GLU A 402 -31.60 18.52 10.76
N TYR A 403 -32.14 17.84 9.77
CA TYR A 403 -32.16 16.37 9.67
C TYR A 403 -31.11 15.80 8.71
N ASP A 404 -30.00 16.53 8.48
CA ASP A 404 -28.99 16.16 7.48
C ASP A 404 -29.61 15.91 6.09
N GLN A 405 -30.63 16.68 5.72
CA GLN A 405 -31.25 16.62 4.40
C GLN A 405 -30.64 17.65 3.44
N GLY A 406 -30.56 17.27 2.21
CA GLY A 406 -30.10 18.10 1.10
C GLY A 406 -30.10 17.25 -0.15
N ASN A 407 -30.42 17.82 -1.30
CA ASN A 407 -30.46 17.06 -2.55
C ASN A 407 -29.03 16.60 -2.91
N PRO A 408 -28.71 15.30 -2.73
CA PRO A 408 -27.34 14.81 -2.94
C PRO A 408 -26.95 14.81 -4.42
N VAL A 409 -27.92 14.68 -5.32
CA VAL A 409 -27.70 14.76 -6.77
C VAL A 409 -27.36 16.19 -7.20
N GLN A 410 -28.01 17.18 -6.60
CA GLN A 410 -27.62 18.58 -6.79
C GLN A 410 -26.19 18.85 -6.33
N ASN A 411 -25.83 18.37 -5.12
CA ASN A 411 -24.48 18.50 -4.60
C ASN A 411 -23.44 17.83 -5.51
N GLN A 412 -23.75 16.65 -6.02
CA GLN A 412 -22.87 15.88 -6.91
C GLN A 412 -22.65 16.58 -8.25
N ASN A 413 -23.71 17.18 -8.81
CA ASN A 413 -23.65 17.77 -10.15
C ASN A 413 -23.12 19.21 -10.17
N LEU A 414 -23.25 19.95 -9.06
CA LEU A 414 -22.89 21.37 -9.00
C LEU A 414 -21.58 21.65 -8.22
N ASN A 415 -21.21 20.78 -7.30
CA ASN A 415 -19.95 20.94 -6.56
C ASN A 415 -18.81 20.26 -7.33
N GLU A 416 -17.63 20.83 -7.26
CA GLU A 416 -16.45 20.38 -7.98
C GLU A 416 -15.28 20.14 -7.02
N ARG A 417 -14.67 18.95 -7.06
CA ARG A 417 -13.47 18.61 -6.28
C ARG A 417 -12.50 17.87 -7.18
N LYS A 418 -11.39 18.51 -7.51
CA LYS A 418 -10.39 17.98 -8.44
C LYS A 418 -9.02 17.88 -7.77
N ASN A 419 -8.33 16.75 -7.99
CA ASN A 419 -6.91 16.57 -7.71
C ASN A 419 -6.14 16.41 -9.03
N SER A 420 -5.06 17.19 -9.19
CA SER A 420 -4.08 17.01 -10.27
C SER A 420 -2.73 16.70 -9.63
N ASN A 421 -2.21 15.50 -9.88
CA ASN A 421 -0.96 15.02 -9.34
C ASN A 421 0.09 14.86 -10.44
N VAL A 422 1.27 15.40 -10.21
CA VAL A 422 2.43 15.20 -11.08
C VAL A 422 3.56 14.61 -10.24
N TYR A 423 3.98 13.42 -10.60
CA TYR A 423 5.16 12.77 -10.02
C TYR A 423 6.22 12.60 -11.07
N PHE A 424 7.43 12.98 -10.75
CA PHE A 424 8.60 12.80 -11.59
C PHE A 424 9.77 12.29 -10.76
N TYR A 425 10.52 11.31 -11.27
CA TYR A 425 11.83 11.00 -10.74
C TYR A 425 12.84 10.69 -11.82
N GLY A 426 14.11 10.95 -11.49
CA GLY A 426 15.27 10.51 -12.25
C GLY A 426 16.27 9.84 -11.31
N ALA A 427 16.85 8.74 -11.75
CA ALA A 427 17.86 7.98 -11.02
C ALA A 427 19.03 7.63 -11.94
N GLY A 428 20.23 7.69 -11.40
CA GLY A 428 21.44 7.23 -12.05
C GLY A 428 22.28 6.39 -11.11
N ASP A 429 22.80 5.25 -11.58
CA ASP A 429 23.74 4.44 -10.84
C ASP A 429 25.02 4.19 -11.64
N ILE A 430 26.14 4.21 -10.94
CA ILE A 430 27.46 3.88 -11.48
C ILE A 430 28.09 2.86 -10.55
N GLN A 431 28.44 1.70 -11.08
CA GLN A 431 29.16 0.66 -10.35
C GLN A 431 30.46 0.35 -11.07
N PHE A 432 31.56 0.28 -10.31
CA PHE A 432 32.89 -0.07 -10.82
C PHE A 432 33.48 -1.21 -10.00
N GLU A 433 33.90 -2.28 -10.70
CA GLU A 433 34.63 -3.38 -10.09
C GLU A 433 36.10 -3.02 -9.98
N ILE A 434 36.57 -2.76 -8.73
CA ILE A 434 37.97 -2.37 -8.43
C ILE A 434 38.89 -3.57 -8.63
N ILE A 435 38.57 -4.68 -8.01
CA ILE A 435 39.16 -6.00 -8.13
C ILE A 435 38.04 -7.04 -8.14
N ASN A 436 38.35 -8.26 -8.57
CA ASN A 436 37.38 -9.34 -8.67
C ASN A 436 36.61 -9.51 -7.34
N GLY A 437 35.33 -9.29 -7.38
CA GLY A 437 34.40 -9.35 -6.26
C GLY A 437 34.29 -8.08 -5.41
N LEU A 438 35.14 -7.05 -5.60
CA LEU A 438 35.04 -5.79 -4.88
C LEU A 438 34.54 -4.67 -5.79
N ASN A 439 33.33 -4.17 -5.52
CA ASN A 439 32.67 -3.14 -6.28
C ASN A 439 32.47 -1.88 -5.44
N ILE A 440 32.64 -0.73 -6.05
CA ILE A 440 32.14 0.56 -5.55
C ILE A 440 30.95 0.98 -6.39
N LYS A 441 29.86 1.41 -5.72
CA LYS A 441 28.64 1.87 -6.39
C LYS A 441 28.23 3.23 -5.86
N ALA A 442 27.79 4.11 -6.74
CA ALA A 442 27.16 5.39 -6.43
C ALA A 442 25.75 5.40 -7.02
N ASN A 443 24.75 5.75 -6.21
CA ASN A 443 23.37 5.98 -6.61
C ASN A 443 23.03 7.46 -6.41
N LEU A 444 22.44 8.09 -7.40
CA LEU A 444 21.92 9.44 -7.36
C LEU A 444 20.44 9.40 -7.71
N TYR A 445 19.61 10.00 -6.90
CA TYR A 445 18.17 10.04 -7.12
C TYR A 445 17.62 11.42 -6.81
N LYS A 446 16.70 11.87 -7.66
CA LYS A 446 15.90 13.08 -7.44
C LYS A 446 14.46 12.81 -7.81
N SER A 447 13.51 13.19 -6.94
CA SER A 447 12.11 13.18 -7.26
C SER A 447 11.41 14.48 -6.88
N ARG A 448 10.31 14.73 -7.55
CA ARG A 448 9.36 15.78 -7.21
C ARG A 448 7.94 15.22 -7.36
N PHE A 449 7.15 15.40 -6.31
CA PHE A 449 5.71 15.20 -6.34
C PHE A 449 5.03 16.55 -6.16
N SER A 450 4.07 16.86 -7.01
CA SER A 450 3.26 18.09 -6.92
C SER A 450 1.78 17.68 -6.95
N ASN A 451 1.01 18.18 -6.01
CA ASN A 451 -0.43 18.00 -5.92
C ASN A 451 -1.11 19.37 -5.99
N GLU A 452 -2.01 19.56 -6.93
CA GLU A 452 -2.94 20.68 -6.98
C GLU A 452 -4.34 20.16 -6.64
N TYR A 453 -4.93 20.67 -5.56
CA TYR A 453 -6.31 20.41 -5.16
C TYR A 453 -7.13 21.66 -5.40
N SER A 454 -8.26 21.49 -6.11
CA SER A 454 -9.24 22.54 -6.39
C SER A 454 -10.61 22.09 -5.91
N ARG A 455 -11.34 22.99 -5.22
CA ARG A 455 -12.69 22.76 -4.70
C ARG A 455 -13.56 23.95 -4.98
N TYR A 456 -14.78 23.66 -5.42
CA TYR A 456 -15.88 24.62 -5.48
C TYR A 456 -17.14 23.99 -4.93
N ASP A 457 -17.80 24.67 -3.99
CA ASP A 457 -19.14 24.31 -3.51
C ASP A 457 -20.09 25.42 -3.97
N ASP A 458 -21.02 25.08 -4.85
CA ASP A 458 -21.98 25.99 -5.47
C ASP A 458 -22.94 26.55 -4.42
N SER A 459 -23.26 27.87 -4.49
CA SER A 459 -24.09 28.55 -3.52
C SER A 459 -25.53 28.02 -3.43
N ARG A 460 -25.95 27.24 -4.42
CA ARG A 460 -27.30 26.63 -4.48
C ARG A 460 -27.36 25.29 -3.75
N THR A 461 -26.19 24.66 -3.48
CA THR A 461 -26.11 23.38 -2.82
C THR A 461 -26.19 23.51 -1.31
N THR A 462 -26.60 22.44 -0.62
CA THR A 462 -26.65 22.38 0.85
C THR A 462 -25.30 22.67 1.50
N VAL A 463 -24.21 22.25 0.88
CA VAL A 463 -22.85 22.49 1.37
C VAL A 463 -22.40 23.95 1.14
N GLY A 464 -22.75 24.50 -0.01
CA GLY A 464 -22.28 25.83 -0.42
C GLY A 464 -23.14 27.00 0.08
N GLN A 465 -24.45 26.79 0.37
CA GLN A 465 -25.38 27.88 0.74
C GLN A 465 -24.96 28.63 2.00
N GLY A 466 -24.39 27.93 3.01
CA GLY A 466 -23.95 28.59 4.26
C GLY A 466 -22.80 29.58 4.09
N ASN A 467 -22.09 29.52 2.97
CA ASN A 467 -21.01 30.42 2.58
C ASN A 467 -21.36 31.28 1.36
N ASN A 468 -22.57 31.16 0.81
CA ASN A 468 -22.99 31.74 -0.47
C ASN A 468 -21.94 31.42 -1.57
N GLY A 469 -21.60 30.11 -1.71
CA GLY A 469 -20.53 29.61 -2.54
C GLY A 469 -19.17 29.61 -1.82
N PHE A 470 -18.38 28.59 -2.06
CA PHE A 470 -17.05 28.42 -1.49
C PHE A 470 -16.07 27.89 -2.54
N ALA A 471 -14.90 28.51 -2.63
CA ALA A 471 -13.85 28.11 -3.54
C ALA A 471 -12.50 27.98 -2.83
N GLN A 472 -11.72 26.98 -3.18
CA GLN A 472 -10.39 26.70 -2.61
C GLN A 472 -9.43 26.20 -3.68
N LYS A 473 -8.17 26.68 -3.61
CA LYS A 473 -7.04 26.09 -4.30
C LYS A 473 -5.91 25.83 -3.33
N ARG A 474 -5.29 24.66 -3.43
CA ARG A 474 -4.15 24.26 -2.62
C ARG A 474 -3.11 23.57 -3.52
N ASN A 475 -1.89 24.04 -3.45
CA ASN A 475 -0.75 23.41 -4.10
C ASN A 475 0.22 22.88 -3.04
N ARG A 476 0.65 21.65 -3.16
CA ARG A 476 1.63 20.98 -2.30
C ARG A 476 2.75 20.42 -3.17
N ALA A 477 3.99 20.55 -2.72
CA ALA A 477 5.14 19.98 -3.41
C ALA A 477 6.08 19.31 -2.42
N TRP A 478 6.58 18.14 -2.80
CA TRP A 478 7.61 17.37 -2.10
C TRP A 478 8.79 17.18 -3.04
N ASP A 479 9.93 17.73 -2.67
CA ASP A 479 11.20 17.56 -3.37
C ASP A 479 12.10 16.66 -2.53
N ARG A 480 12.71 15.65 -3.16
CA ARG A 480 13.61 14.72 -2.50
C ARG A 480 14.87 14.53 -3.32
N ASN A 481 16.02 14.61 -2.66
CA ASN A 481 17.31 14.26 -3.21
C ASN A 481 17.92 13.15 -2.35
N LEU A 482 18.46 12.11 -2.99
CA LEU A 482 19.13 11.00 -2.32
C LEU A 482 20.46 10.72 -3.02
N MET A 483 21.52 10.56 -2.24
CA MET A 483 22.83 10.10 -2.70
C MET A 483 23.30 8.96 -1.80
N GLU A 484 23.69 7.85 -2.41
CA GLU A 484 24.18 6.68 -1.71
C GLU A 484 25.50 6.20 -2.32
N TRP A 485 26.40 5.77 -1.46
CA TRP A 485 27.65 5.12 -1.81
C TRP A 485 27.72 3.77 -1.11
N THR A 486 28.06 2.72 -1.87
CA THR A 486 28.31 1.40 -1.30
C THR A 486 29.63 0.83 -1.79
N LEU A 487 30.29 0.09 -0.90
CA LEU A 487 31.43 -0.75 -1.20
C LEU A 487 30.99 -2.19 -0.93
N ASP A 488 30.86 -2.99 -2.01
CA ASP A 488 30.35 -4.35 -1.99
C ASP A 488 31.49 -5.34 -2.25
N TYR A 489 31.68 -6.30 -1.34
CA TYR A 489 32.60 -7.41 -1.54
C TYR A 489 31.84 -8.73 -1.58
N ASN A 490 31.97 -9.46 -2.67
CA ASN A 490 31.32 -10.74 -2.87
C ASN A 490 32.34 -11.75 -3.41
N LYS A 491 32.62 -12.80 -2.65
CA LYS A 491 33.62 -13.80 -3.03
C LYS A 491 33.32 -15.17 -2.43
N SER A 492 33.48 -16.18 -3.29
CA SER A 492 33.61 -17.58 -2.86
C SER A 492 35.08 -17.95 -2.72
N PHE A 493 35.43 -18.77 -1.72
CA PHE A 493 36.78 -19.20 -1.46
C PHE A 493 36.84 -20.63 -0.85
N GLY A 494 38.04 -21.21 -0.77
CA GLY A 494 38.26 -22.62 -0.42
C GLY A 494 38.36 -23.50 -1.67
N ALA A 495 38.89 -24.69 -1.55
CA ALA A 495 39.17 -25.62 -2.66
C ALA A 495 37.89 -26.00 -3.46
N ASP A 496 36.75 -26.07 -2.77
CA ASP A 496 35.45 -26.45 -3.33
C ASP A 496 34.46 -25.26 -3.40
N GLU A 497 34.93 -23.99 -3.23
CA GLU A 497 34.11 -22.76 -3.18
C GLU A 497 32.97 -22.81 -2.14
N LYS A 498 33.15 -23.63 -1.07
CA LYS A 498 32.13 -23.82 -0.02
C LYS A 498 31.94 -22.63 0.90
N HIS A 499 32.93 -21.75 0.98
CA HIS A 499 32.86 -20.53 1.76
C HIS A 499 32.41 -19.38 0.87
N LYS A 500 31.28 -18.76 1.20
CA LYS A 500 30.78 -17.57 0.51
C LYS A 500 30.73 -16.41 1.50
N LEU A 501 31.34 -15.28 1.14
CA LEU A 501 31.29 -14.04 1.91
C LEU A 501 30.70 -12.94 1.03
N ASN A 502 29.63 -12.31 1.53
CA ASN A 502 29.09 -11.08 0.99
C ASN A 502 29.14 -10.01 2.07
N ALA A 503 29.84 -8.90 1.84
CA ALA A 503 29.95 -7.79 2.76
C ALA A 503 29.67 -6.47 2.05
N ILE A 504 28.95 -5.58 2.72
CA ILE A 504 28.64 -4.24 2.21
C ILE A 504 28.92 -3.20 3.28
N LEU A 505 29.54 -2.10 2.87
CA LEU A 505 29.63 -0.85 3.64
C LEU A 505 28.91 0.23 2.86
N GLY A 506 28.12 1.06 3.52
CA GLY A 506 27.36 2.09 2.83
C GLY A 506 27.27 3.40 3.61
N TYR A 507 27.10 4.46 2.83
CA TYR A 507 26.79 5.80 3.29
C TYR A 507 25.63 6.34 2.45
N SER A 508 24.64 6.95 3.12
CA SER A 508 23.47 7.56 2.46
C SER A 508 23.24 8.97 3.02
N TRP A 509 22.94 9.89 2.13
CA TRP A 509 22.52 11.25 2.46
C TRP A 509 21.21 11.55 1.74
N GLU A 510 20.23 12.04 2.49
CA GLU A 510 18.90 12.36 1.99
C GLU A 510 18.47 13.75 2.47
N ASP A 511 17.85 14.51 1.57
CA ASP A 511 17.29 15.85 1.81
C ASP A 511 15.86 15.86 1.28
N ASN A 512 14.91 16.23 2.15
CA ASN A 512 13.49 16.30 1.83
C ASN A 512 12.98 17.71 2.12
N THR A 513 12.27 18.28 1.16
CA THR A 513 11.60 19.56 1.28
C THR A 513 10.11 19.40 0.96
N TYR A 514 9.26 19.85 1.85
CA TYR A 514 7.82 20.01 1.64
C TYR A 514 7.47 21.48 1.61
N SER A 515 6.68 21.90 0.65
CA SER A 515 6.13 23.26 0.58
C SER A 515 4.67 23.22 0.16
N TYR A 516 3.91 24.17 0.66
CA TYR A 516 2.53 24.35 0.26
C TYR A 516 2.15 25.81 0.12
N PHE A 517 1.15 26.04 -0.70
CA PHE A 517 0.39 27.28 -0.82
C PHE A 517 -1.09 26.92 -0.86
N PHE A 518 -1.89 27.68 -0.16
CA PHE A 518 -3.32 27.47 -0.05
C PHE A 518 -4.02 28.84 -0.07
N ALA A 519 -5.13 28.93 -0.80
CA ALA A 519 -6.03 30.07 -0.79
C ALA A 519 -7.47 29.60 -0.93
N GLN A 520 -8.37 30.27 -0.21
CA GLN A 520 -9.82 30.04 -0.29
C GLN A 520 -10.58 31.34 -0.18
N ASN A 521 -11.79 31.33 -0.70
CA ASN A 521 -12.72 32.45 -0.55
C ASN A 521 -14.17 31.96 -0.58
N ARG A 522 -15.10 32.86 -0.23
CA ARG A 522 -16.54 32.58 -0.16
C ARG A 522 -17.33 33.81 -0.58
N ASN A 523 -18.67 33.69 -0.60
CA ASN A 523 -19.59 34.75 -0.98
C ASN A 523 -19.39 35.20 -2.43
N PHE A 524 -19.70 34.29 -3.37
CA PHE A 524 -19.60 34.52 -4.81
C PHE A 524 -20.95 34.99 -5.37
N LEU A 525 -20.91 36.04 -6.20
CA LEU A 525 -22.10 36.56 -6.88
C LEU A 525 -22.58 35.61 -8.00
N ILE A 526 -21.67 34.94 -8.67
CA ILE A 526 -21.93 33.99 -9.75
C ILE A 526 -21.13 32.70 -9.52
N ASN A 527 -21.68 31.55 -9.90
CA ASN A 527 -21.05 30.23 -9.72
C ASN A 527 -20.20 29.80 -10.92
N ASP A 528 -20.41 30.36 -12.11
CA ASP A 528 -19.85 29.90 -13.39
C ASP A 528 -18.31 29.89 -13.46
N LEU A 529 -17.65 30.74 -12.66
CA LEU A 529 -16.19 30.80 -12.62
C LEU A 529 -15.57 29.74 -11.72
N SER A 530 -16.37 29.08 -10.87
CA SER A 530 -15.95 28.02 -9.96
C SER A 530 -14.70 28.45 -9.16
N TYR A 531 -13.75 27.51 -8.93
CA TYR A 531 -12.46 27.80 -8.27
C TYR A 531 -11.46 28.58 -9.16
N ASN A 532 -11.81 28.95 -10.39
CA ASN A 532 -10.86 29.61 -11.31
C ASN A 532 -10.75 31.12 -11.08
N ALA A 533 -11.60 31.71 -10.23
CA ALA A 533 -11.60 33.13 -9.90
C ALA A 533 -11.80 33.37 -8.41
N LEU A 534 -10.87 32.98 -7.56
CA LEU A 534 -10.93 33.16 -6.11
C LEU A 534 -11.13 34.62 -5.71
N GLN A 535 -10.57 35.56 -6.47
CA GLN A 535 -10.69 37.02 -6.24
C GLN A 535 -12.10 37.55 -6.40
N SER A 536 -13.03 36.84 -7.05
CA SER A 536 -14.42 37.28 -7.23
C SER A 536 -15.31 37.02 -6.02
N GLY A 537 -14.83 36.27 -5.01
CA GLY A 537 -15.51 36.09 -3.73
C GLY A 537 -15.32 37.34 -2.83
N ALA A 538 -16.36 37.74 -2.12
CA ALA A 538 -16.36 38.92 -1.22
C ALA A 538 -16.17 38.52 0.28
N GLY A 539 -15.95 37.25 0.60
CA GLY A 539 -15.92 36.72 1.97
C GLY A 539 -14.54 36.29 2.50
N LEU A 540 -13.45 36.96 2.06
CA LEU A 540 -12.09 36.66 2.51
C LEU A 540 -11.92 36.88 4.02
N LYS A 541 -11.35 35.92 4.73
CA LYS A 541 -11.08 35.97 6.18
C LYS A 541 -9.60 35.80 6.47
N THR A 542 -9.17 36.23 7.66
CA THR A 542 -7.83 35.93 8.17
C THR A 542 -7.61 34.42 8.22
N GLY A 543 -6.50 33.92 7.65
CA GLY A 543 -6.18 32.50 7.52
C GLY A 543 -6.67 31.85 6.22
N ASP A 544 -7.37 32.60 5.34
CA ASP A 544 -7.80 32.09 4.03
C ASP A 544 -6.66 32.03 2.99
N VAL A 545 -5.51 32.59 3.28
CA VAL A 545 -4.31 32.53 2.46
C VAL A 545 -3.15 32.11 3.33
N GLU A 546 -2.56 30.98 3.03
CA GLU A 546 -1.44 30.42 3.77
C GLU A 546 -0.35 29.87 2.84
N SER A 547 0.88 29.87 3.34
CA SER A 547 1.99 29.17 2.73
C SER A 547 2.94 28.64 3.80
N GLY A 548 3.61 27.56 3.49
CA GLY A 548 4.56 26.98 4.42
C GLY A 548 5.64 26.18 3.71
N LYS A 549 6.76 25.96 4.42
CA LYS A 549 7.88 25.16 3.95
C LYS A 549 8.54 24.45 5.11
N ASN A 550 8.64 23.14 5.00
CA ASN A 550 9.32 22.28 5.95
C ASN A 550 10.45 21.53 5.24
N TYR A 551 11.53 21.24 5.95
CA TYR A 551 12.56 20.36 5.44
C TYR A 551 13.17 19.51 6.53
N TYR A 552 13.70 18.35 6.16
CA TYR A 552 14.52 17.53 7.03
C TYR A 552 15.63 16.84 6.25
N LYS A 553 16.67 16.43 6.97
CA LYS A 553 17.81 15.68 6.46
C LYS A 553 17.98 14.38 7.22
N LEU A 554 18.39 13.35 6.49
CA LEU A 554 18.74 12.04 7.04
C LEU A 554 20.12 11.64 6.53
N ILE A 555 21.01 11.26 7.44
CA ILE A 555 22.36 10.75 7.13
C ILE A 555 22.44 9.35 7.73
N SER A 556 22.97 8.39 6.96
CA SER A 556 23.04 7.00 7.39
C SER A 556 24.39 6.38 7.06
N MET A 557 24.90 5.57 7.96
CA MET A 557 26.06 4.70 7.77
C MET A 557 25.63 3.28 8.08
N PHE A 558 25.97 2.32 7.24
CA PHE A 558 25.57 0.94 7.44
C PHE A 558 26.64 -0.05 7.00
N ALA A 559 26.63 -1.20 7.63
CA ALA A 559 27.45 -2.34 7.28
C ALA A 559 26.63 -3.64 7.40
N ARG A 560 26.81 -4.55 6.48
CA ARG A 560 26.26 -5.92 6.54
C ARG A 560 27.34 -6.90 6.12
N ALA A 561 27.42 -8.02 6.82
CA ALA A 561 28.23 -9.17 6.43
C ALA A 561 27.35 -10.41 6.46
N HIS A 562 27.32 -11.14 5.36
CA HIS A 562 26.71 -12.46 5.22
C HIS A 562 27.78 -13.49 4.90
N TYR A 563 27.82 -14.55 5.70
CA TYR A 563 28.73 -15.68 5.49
C TYR A 563 27.92 -16.97 5.40
N SER A 564 28.22 -17.77 4.40
CA SER A 564 27.63 -19.10 4.18
C SER A 564 28.73 -20.14 4.03
N TYR A 565 28.59 -21.26 4.74
CA TYR A 565 29.42 -22.43 4.60
C TYR A 565 28.64 -23.59 4.00
N ASP A 566 28.94 -23.95 2.76
CA ASP A 566 28.37 -25.10 2.04
C ASP A 566 26.83 -25.07 1.96
N GLU A 567 26.22 -23.83 1.98
CA GLU A 567 24.78 -23.62 2.10
C GLU A 567 24.12 -24.31 3.32
N ARG A 568 24.94 -24.74 4.27
CA ARG A 568 24.57 -25.51 5.47
C ARG A 568 24.45 -24.61 6.70
N TYR A 569 25.45 -23.78 6.95
CA TYR A 569 25.48 -22.83 8.05
C TYR A 569 25.61 -21.42 7.50
N MET A 570 24.64 -20.58 7.79
CA MET A 570 24.59 -19.21 7.31
C MET A 570 24.42 -18.24 8.46
N ILE A 571 25.13 -17.12 8.44
CA ILE A 571 25.00 -16.05 9.41
C ILE A 571 25.02 -14.71 8.70
N THR A 572 24.13 -13.80 9.11
CA THR A 572 24.09 -12.42 8.63
C THR A 572 24.15 -11.50 9.84
N ALA A 573 25.03 -10.52 9.81
CA ALA A 573 25.08 -9.44 10.81
C ALA A 573 24.98 -8.10 10.10
N THR A 574 24.15 -7.21 10.63
CA THR A 574 23.92 -5.85 10.08
C THR A 574 24.00 -4.84 11.21
N VAL A 575 24.62 -3.71 10.97
CA VAL A 575 24.54 -2.53 11.83
C VAL A 575 24.30 -1.31 10.97
N ARG A 576 23.34 -0.49 11.39
CA ARG A 576 23.05 0.81 10.77
C ARG A 576 22.97 1.89 11.82
N ARG A 577 23.51 3.07 11.49
CA ARG A 577 23.43 4.27 12.32
C ARG A 577 22.84 5.41 11.50
N ASP A 578 21.68 5.90 11.93
CA ASP A 578 20.94 6.97 11.27
C ASP A 578 20.93 8.24 12.13
N GLY A 579 21.15 9.39 11.50
CA GLY A 579 21.01 10.71 12.10
C GLY A 579 19.95 11.53 11.39
N SER A 580 18.90 11.94 12.10
CA SER A 580 17.79 12.72 11.55
C SER A 580 17.67 14.09 12.22
N SER A 581 17.38 15.10 11.40
CA SER A 581 17.14 16.46 11.90
C SER A 581 15.77 16.65 12.57
N LYS A 582 14.86 15.66 12.50
CA LYS A 582 13.53 15.69 13.13
C LYS A 582 13.59 15.59 14.66
N PHE A 583 14.58 14.88 15.17
CA PHE A 583 14.71 14.57 16.61
C PHE A 583 15.39 15.66 17.42
N GLY A 584 15.24 15.54 18.72
CA GLY A 584 15.82 16.45 19.70
C GLY A 584 17.34 16.55 19.64
N ALA A 585 17.90 17.63 20.18
CA ALA A 585 19.33 17.90 20.13
C ALA A 585 20.16 16.77 20.77
N ASN A 586 19.61 16.10 21.79
CA ASN A 586 20.26 15.05 22.56
C ASN A 586 20.19 13.66 21.87
N HIS A 587 19.24 13.44 20.96
CA HIS A 587 18.92 12.11 20.42
C HIS A 587 18.77 12.04 18.88
N LYS A 588 19.52 12.88 18.16
CA LYS A 588 19.48 12.87 16.67
C LYS A 588 19.93 11.56 16.03
N TRP A 589 20.77 10.78 16.70
CA TRP A 589 21.37 9.56 16.20
C TRP A 589 20.78 8.32 16.85
N GLY A 590 20.32 7.36 16.02
CA GLY A 590 19.92 6.01 16.41
C GLY A 590 20.87 4.97 15.85
N THR A 591 21.08 3.85 16.56
CA THR A 591 21.88 2.71 16.10
C THR A 591 21.02 1.44 16.12
N PHE A 592 20.98 0.72 15.01
CA PHE A 592 20.07 -0.39 14.75
C PHE A 592 20.88 -1.64 14.37
N PRO A 593 21.23 -2.51 15.33
CA PRO A 593 21.93 -3.76 15.09
C PRO A 593 20.93 -4.88 14.76
N SER A 594 21.39 -5.87 13.98
CA SER A 594 20.67 -7.13 13.79
C SER A 594 21.62 -8.30 13.52
N VAL A 595 21.18 -9.48 13.89
CA VAL A 595 21.85 -10.75 13.61
C VAL A 595 20.82 -11.80 13.24
N SER A 596 21.12 -12.64 12.25
CA SER A 596 20.31 -13.82 11.92
C SER A 596 21.20 -14.97 11.52
N ALA A 597 20.74 -16.18 11.80
CA ALA A 597 21.40 -17.42 11.43
C ALA A 597 20.42 -18.39 10.79
N ALA A 598 20.91 -19.23 9.90
CA ALA A 598 20.13 -20.31 9.32
C ALA A 598 20.95 -21.60 9.24
N TRP A 599 20.25 -22.71 9.42
CA TRP A 599 20.81 -24.05 9.34
C TRP A 599 20.06 -24.85 8.28
N GLY A 600 20.75 -25.20 7.19
CA GLY A 600 20.26 -26.07 6.13
C GLY A 600 20.33 -27.54 6.58
N ILE A 601 19.34 -27.99 7.33
CA ILE A 601 19.28 -29.32 7.92
C ILE A 601 19.34 -30.41 6.84
N SER A 602 18.65 -30.19 5.71
CA SER A 602 18.63 -31.12 4.57
C SER A 602 20.01 -31.34 3.93
N GLN A 603 20.98 -30.43 4.16
CA GLN A 603 22.35 -30.55 3.64
C GLN A 603 23.26 -31.39 4.57
N GLU A 604 22.77 -31.80 5.71
CA GLU A 604 23.53 -32.62 6.65
C GLU A 604 23.66 -34.09 6.19
N ALA A 605 24.76 -34.70 6.54
CA ALA A 605 25.04 -36.10 6.14
C ALA A 605 23.97 -37.10 6.63
N PHE A 606 23.38 -36.86 7.80
CA PHE A 606 22.31 -37.71 8.35
C PHE A 606 20.95 -37.56 7.65
N MET A 607 20.79 -36.55 6.76
CA MET A 607 19.58 -36.37 5.98
C MET A 607 19.67 -36.92 4.54
N GLN A 608 20.83 -37.34 4.08
CA GLN A 608 21.05 -37.75 2.68
C GLN A 608 20.18 -38.94 2.25
N ASP A 609 19.82 -39.83 3.19
CA ASP A 609 18.97 -40.99 2.93
C ASP A 609 17.48 -40.71 3.07
N VAL A 610 17.07 -39.45 3.44
CA VAL A 610 15.69 -39.08 3.67
C VAL A 610 15.10 -38.49 2.39
N ASN A 611 14.75 -39.32 1.42
CA ASN A 611 14.38 -38.93 0.06
C ASN A 611 13.05 -38.13 -0.06
N TRP A 612 12.18 -38.16 0.97
CA TRP A 612 10.91 -37.43 0.95
C TRP A 612 11.02 -35.97 1.44
N ILE A 613 12.16 -35.60 2.07
CA ILE A 613 12.50 -34.22 2.43
C ILE A 613 13.50 -33.72 1.40
N ASN A 614 13.05 -32.77 0.57
CA ASN A 614 13.88 -32.13 -0.45
C ASN A 614 14.69 -30.99 0.11
N ASP A 615 14.07 -30.22 1.01
CA ASP A 615 14.74 -29.15 1.73
C ASP A 615 14.11 -28.96 3.11
N LEU A 616 14.96 -28.67 4.10
CA LEU A 616 14.56 -28.33 5.46
C LEU A 616 15.57 -27.35 6.03
N LYS A 617 15.10 -26.12 6.33
CA LYS A 617 15.94 -25.03 6.83
C LYS A 617 15.30 -24.40 8.05
N LEU A 618 16.05 -24.37 9.16
CA LEU A 618 15.69 -23.63 10.37
C LEU A 618 16.41 -22.28 10.36
N ARG A 619 15.72 -21.23 10.69
CA ARG A 619 16.28 -19.86 10.80
C ARG A 619 15.82 -19.16 12.06
N ALA A 620 16.69 -18.31 12.61
CA ALA A 620 16.39 -17.45 13.72
C ALA A 620 17.08 -16.09 13.52
N GLY A 621 16.35 -15.02 13.82
CA GLY A 621 16.85 -13.65 13.67
C GLY A 621 16.37 -12.75 14.79
N TYR A 622 17.26 -11.89 15.25
CA TYR A 622 16.96 -10.80 16.17
C TYR A 622 17.48 -9.49 15.61
N GLY A 623 16.69 -8.44 15.67
CA GLY A 623 17.12 -7.13 15.18
C GLY A 623 16.32 -6.00 15.80
N VAL A 624 16.91 -4.81 15.72
CA VAL A 624 16.30 -3.56 16.14
C VAL A 624 16.19 -2.65 14.94
N THR A 625 15.03 -2.03 14.73
CA THR A 625 14.77 -1.01 13.72
C THR A 625 14.25 0.25 14.40
N GLY A 626 14.47 1.42 13.78
CA GLY A 626 13.90 2.68 14.25
C GLY A 626 12.67 3.10 13.49
N ASN A 627 11.94 4.08 14.00
CA ASN A 627 10.86 4.75 13.30
C ASN A 627 10.95 6.26 13.49
N GLN A 628 10.80 7.02 12.39
CA GLN A 628 10.65 8.48 12.38
C GLN A 628 9.42 8.91 11.56
N ASP A 629 8.73 7.95 10.92
CA ASP A 629 7.56 8.25 10.11
C ASP A 629 6.41 8.70 11.03
N GLY A 630 5.56 9.58 10.56
CA GLY A 630 4.58 10.26 11.41
C GLY A 630 5.14 11.44 12.23
N LEU A 631 6.45 11.52 12.50
CA LEU A 631 7.02 12.69 13.14
C LEU A 631 7.25 13.80 12.11
N GLN A 632 6.55 14.92 12.29
CA GLN A 632 6.75 16.10 11.44
C GLN A 632 8.09 16.78 11.77
N PRO A 633 8.74 17.46 10.79
CA PRO A 633 9.92 18.30 11.07
C PRO A 633 9.64 19.34 12.17
N TYR A 634 10.68 19.69 12.92
CA TYR A 634 10.69 20.72 13.98
C TYR A 634 9.86 20.40 15.24
N LYS A 635 9.28 19.20 15.39
CA LYS A 635 8.48 18.82 16.59
C LYS A 635 9.29 18.80 17.89
N SER A 636 10.64 18.79 17.80
CA SER A 636 11.53 18.92 18.96
C SER A 636 11.84 20.37 19.36
N MET A 637 11.39 21.36 18.58
CA MET A 637 11.73 22.79 18.76
C MET A 637 10.53 23.57 19.31
N GLU A 638 10.80 24.65 20.02
CA GLU A 638 9.78 25.66 20.29
C GLU A 638 9.44 26.42 18.99
N LEU A 639 8.16 26.56 18.70
CA LEU A 639 7.68 27.27 17.52
C LEU A 639 6.73 28.38 17.94
N TYR A 640 6.85 29.51 17.22
CA TYR A 640 5.89 30.62 17.29
C TYR A 640 4.90 30.53 16.13
N GLY A 641 3.64 30.67 16.42
CA GLY A 641 2.56 30.76 15.45
C GLY A 641 1.81 32.07 15.55
N MET A 642 1.20 32.46 14.45
CA MET A 642 0.27 33.61 14.41
C MET A 642 -0.88 33.35 15.41
N SER A 643 -1.14 34.31 16.28
CA SER A 643 -2.19 34.25 17.30
C SER A 643 -3.44 35.04 16.93
N GLY A 644 -3.36 35.93 15.93
CA GLY A 644 -4.42 36.80 15.48
C GLY A 644 -3.89 38.16 15.04
N ILE A 645 -4.78 39.07 14.85
CA ILE A 645 -4.47 40.46 14.55
C ILE A 645 -5.05 41.36 15.64
N TYR A 646 -4.39 42.46 15.97
CA TYR A 646 -4.85 43.48 16.89
C TYR A 646 -4.64 44.84 16.29
N TYR A 647 -5.46 45.78 16.71
CA TYR A 647 -5.37 47.17 16.24
C TYR A 647 -4.52 47.97 17.20
N ASP A 648 -3.43 48.57 16.71
CA ASP A 648 -2.51 49.39 17.49
C ASP A 648 -2.11 50.67 16.70
N ASN A 649 -2.21 51.81 17.34
CA ASN A 649 -1.79 53.11 16.81
C ASN A 649 -2.24 53.38 15.37
N GLY A 650 -3.48 53.05 15.03
CA GLY A 650 -4.04 53.27 13.69
C GLY A 650 -3.73 52.17 12.66
N ASN A 651 -3.03 51.14 13.02
CA ASN A 651 -2.65 50.02 12.15
C ASN A 651 -3.07 48.68 12.70
N TRP A 652 -3.41 47.75 11.80
CA TRP A 652 -3.57 46.33 12.15
C TRP A 652 -2.20 45.65 12.23
N ALA A 653 -1.88 45.05 13.37
CA ALA A 653 -0.64 44.32 13.62
C ALA A 653 -0.93 42.83 13.88
N THR A 654 -0.02 42.00 13.47
CA THR A 654 -0.10 40.54 13.72
C THR A 654 0.52 40.21 15.08
N SER A 655 -0.19 39.44 15.90
CA SER A 655 0.32 38.87 17.15
C SER A 655 0.84 37.47 16.96
N TYR A 656 1.86 37.13 17.72
CA TYR A 656 2.46 35.79 17.74
C TYR A 656 2.43 35.20 19.15
N LYS A 657 2.24 33.90 19.25
CA LYS A 657 2.36 33.15 20.51
C LYS A 657 3.15 31.88 20.29
N ILE A 658 3.65 31.29 21.38
CA ILE A 658 4.20 29.93 21.33
C ILE A 658 3.08 28.97 20.91
N SER A 659 3.31 28.22 19.84
CA SER A 659 2.36 27.27 19.26
C SER A 659 2.80 25.82 19.46
N GLN A 660 4.01 25.62 19.99
CA GLN A 660 4.58 24.30 20.26
C GLN A 660 5.69 24.40 21.32
N ASN A 661 5.65 23.51 22.32
CA ASN A 661 6.69 23.38 23.31
C ASN A 661 7.93 22.66 22.73
N ALA A 662 9.14 23.04 23.20
CA ALA A 662 10.37 22.34 22.88
C ALA A 662 10.45 20.98 23.60
N ASN A 663 10.97 19.95 22.93
CA ASN A 663 11.38 18.69 23.53
C ASN A 663 12.78 18.29 23.01
N PRO A 664 13.89 18.70 23.67
CA PRO A 664 15.25 18.38 23.24
C PRO A 664 15.57 16.88 23.39
N ASP A 665 14.81 16.13 24.17
CA ASP A 665 14.96 14.70 24.45
C ASP A 665 14.11 13.81 23.54
N LEU A 666 13.39 14.40 22.59
CA LEU A 666 12.61 13.65 21.61
C LEU A 666 13.54 12.72 20.80
N LYS A 667 13.27 11.41 20.89
CA LYS A 667 14.12 10.34 20.35
C LYS A 667 13.39 9.41 19.41
N TRP A 668 14.14 8.50 18.81
CA TRP A 668 13.64 7.45 17.94
C TRP A 668 12.71 6.50 18.67
N GLU A 669 11.58 6.18 18.05
CA GLU A 669 10.80 5.00 18.38
C GLU A 669 11.59 3.76 17.93
N SER A 670 11.69 2.73 18.76
CA SER A 670 12.52 1.55 18.52
C SER A 670 11.70 0.28 18.54
N THR A 671 11.82 -0.55 17.50
CA THR A 671 11.16 -1.85 17.41
C THR A 671 12.20 -2.97 17.40
N ALA A 672 12.19 -3.79 18.44
CA ALA A 672 12.97 -5.02 18.55
C ALA A 672 12.11 -6.20 18.14
N MET A 673 12.66 -7.14 17.35
CA MET A 673 11.91 -8.32 16.90
C MET A 673 12.78 -9.57 16.94
N LEU A 674 12.24 -10.63 17.57
CA LEU A 674 12.73 -11.98 17.46
C LEU A 674 11.84 -12.73 16.47
N ASN A 675 12.43 -13.41 15.49
CA ASN A 675 11.73 -14.25 14.52
C ASN A 675 12.38 -15.62 14.47
N ILE A 676 11.57 -16.69 14.49
CA ILE A 676 12.02 -18.08 14.30
C ILE A 676 11.18 -18.66 13.16
N GLY A 677 11.83 -19.25 12.15
CA GLY A 677 11.17 -19.77 10.97
C GLY A 677 11.69 -21.15 10.55
N LEU A 678 10.79 -21.98 10.05
CA LEU A 678 11.06 -23.27 9.43
C LEU A 678 10.60 -23.23 7.98
N ASP A 679 11.54 -23.33 7.05
CA ASP A 679 11.27 -23.50 5.62
C ASP A 679 11.41 -24.97 5.26
N PHE A 680 10.48 -25.50 4.47
CA PHE A 680 10.48 -26.90 4.07
C PHE A 680 10.00 -27.10 2.63
N SER A 681 10.51 -28.18 2.02
CA SER A 681 10.07 -28.71 0.72
C SER A 681 10.07 -30.24 0.80
N LEU A 682 8.92 -30.86 0.55
CA LEU A 682 8.67 -32.30 0.77
C LEU A 682 8.11 -32.95 -0.49
N PHE A 683 8.25 -34.28 -0.57
CA PHE A 683 7.64 -35.14 -1.60
C PHE A 683 7.99 -34.71 -3.04
N ASN A 684 9.30 -34.60 -3.32
CA ASN A 684 9.83 -34.11 -4.61
C ASN A 684 9.29 -32.72 -4.98
N GLY A 685 9.26 -31.83 -3.98
CA GLY A 685 8.82 -30.47 -4.15
C GLY A 685 7.30 -30.29 -4.34
N ARG A 686 6.48 -31.32 -4.06
CA ARG A 686 5.01 -31.19 -4.18
C ARG A 686 4.38 -30.39 -3.06
N LEU A 687 4.93 -30.47 -1.85
CA LEU A 687 4.50 -29.67 -0.70
C LEU A 687 5.68 -28.84 -0.24
N GLY A 688 5.52 -27.54 -0.25
CA GLY A 688 6.48 -26.59 0.28
C GLY A 688 5.82 -25.53 1.13
N GLY A 689 6.58 -24.92 2.01
CA GLY A 689 6.01 -23.89 2.86
C GLY A 689 6.98 -23.29 3.85
N THR A 690 6.43 -22.42 4.68
CA THR A 690 7.13 -21.73 5.75
C THR A 690 6.21 -21.62 6.96
N ILE A 691 6.74 -21.88 8.14
CA ILE A 691 6.08 -21.65 9.43
C ILE A 691 6.96 -20.67 10.19
N GLU A 692 6.41 -19.57 10.67
CA GLU A 692 7.12 -18.53 11.39
C GLU A 692 6.41 -18.19 12.70
N TRP A 693 7.20 -17.95 13.73
CA TRP A 693 6.78 -17.34 14.99
C TRP A 693 7.59 -16.08 15.23
N TYR A 694 6.93 -15.02 15.74
CA TYR A 694 7.59 -13.76 16.05
C TYR A 694 7.11 -13.16 17.37
N ASP A 695 8.02 -12.41 18.03
CA ASP A 695 7.77 -11.49 19.14
C ASP A 695 8.36 -10.13 18.74
N LYS A 696 7.49 -9.15 18.51
CA LYS A 696 7.80 -7.78 18.08
C LYS A 696 7.44 -6.83 19.20
N ARG A 697 8.40 -6.05 19.68
CA ARG A 697 8.25 -5.09 20.78
C ARG A 697 8.67 -3.71 20.32
N THR A 698 7.73 -2.77 20.35
CA THR A 698 7.99 -1.36 20.09
C THR A 698 8.03 -0.61 21.41
N SER A 699 9.10 0.13 21.63
CA SER A 699 9.31 0.97 22.81
C SER A 699 9.53 2.42 22.41
N ASP A 700 9.29 3.31 23.38
CA ASP A 700 9.43 4.75 23.19
C ASP A 700 8.52 5.29 22.08
N MET A 701 7.28 4.80 22.00
CA MET A 701 6.32 5.23 20.98
C MET A 701 6.09 6.74 21.04
N LEU A 702 5.99 7.33 19.86
CA LEU A 702 5.72 8.76 19.67
C LEU A 702 4.23 9.05 19.82
N TYR A 703 3.87 10.01 20.68
CA TYR A 703 2.49 10.48 20.80
C TYR A 703 2.45 11.94 21.29
N THR A 704 1.34 12.64 21.02
CA THR A 704 1.15 14.03 21.45
C THR A 704 0.36 14.07 22.76
N TYR A 705 1.06 14.25 23.88
CA TYR A 705 0.49 14.25 25.22
C TYR A 705 0.01 15.64 25.62
N LYS A 706 -1.06 15.68 26.42
CA LYS A 706 -1.43 16.88 27.18
C LYS A 706 -0.41 17.11 28.29
N VAL A 707 -0.01 18.36 28.47
CA VAL A 707 0.93 18.78 29.51
C VAL A 707 0.33 19.89 30.38
N PRO A 708 0.71 20.00 31.67
CA PRO A 708 0.18 21.04 32.55
C PRO A 708 0.62 22.43 32.09
N THR A 709 -0.31 23.39 32.16
CA THR A 709 -0.06 24.81 31.90
C THR A 709 -0.39 25.59 33.18
N PRO A 710 0.56 26.16 33.94
CA PRO A 710 2.01 26.07 33.80
C PRO A 710 2.60 24.74 34.23
N PRO A 711 3.89 24.38 34.00
CA PRO A 711 4.97 25.27 33.49
C PRO A 711 5.03 25.42 31.97
N TYR A 712 4.36 24.56 31.21
CA TYR A 712 4.36 24.64 29.75
C TYR A 712 3.45 25.78 29.28
N VAL A 713 3.82 26.43 28.20
CA VAL A 713 3.03 27.54 27.61
C VAL A 713 1.94 27.01 26.67
N TYR A 714 2.22 25.90 25.97
CA TYR A 714 1.28 25.21 25.10
C TYR A 714 0.83 23.91 25.79
N ASP A 715 -0.45 23.57 25.68
CA ASP A 715 -1.09 22.48 26.42
C ASP A 715 -0.74 21.07 25.94
N ARG A 716 0.06 20.97 24.86
CA ARG A 716 0.44 19.69 24.23
C ARG A 716 1.92 19.63 23.95
N MET A 717 2.50 18.43 23.99
CA MET A 717 3.90 18.18 23.61
C MET A 717 4.06 16.81 22.98
N GLN A 718 4.85 16.74 21.92
CA GLN A 718 5.28 15.47 21.33
C GLN A 718 6.33 14.83 22.22
N ALA A 719 6.10 13.60 22.68
CA ALA A 719 7.02 12.87 23.55
C ALA A 719 7.06 11.36 23.24
N ASN A 720 8.10 10.69 23.73
CA ASN A 720 8.28 9.25 23.64
C ASN A 720 7.77 8.61 24.93
N VAL A 721 6.56 8.08 24.89
CA VAL A 721 5.94 7.39 26.02
C VAL A 721 5.14 6.23 25.50
N GLY A 722 5.23 5.09 26.14
CA GLY A 722 4.44 3.93 25.77
C GLY A 722 5.23 2.86 25.02
N ASP A 723 4.82 1.63 25.27
CA ASP A 723 5.39 0.43 24.69
C ASP A 723 4.25 -0.49 24.21
N MET A 724 4.51 -1.24 23.14
CA MET A 724 3.54 -2.15 22.53
C MET A 724 4.21 -3.46 22.14
N LYS A 725 3.46 -4.54 22.23
CA LYS A 725 3.90 -5.88 21.88
C LYS A 725 2.95 -6.50 20.82
N ASN A 726 3.55 -7.15 19.81
CA ASN A 726 2.84 -8.02 18.86
C ASN A 726 3.51 -9.39 18.84
N THR A 727 2.74 -10.45 19.05
CA THR A 727 3.22 -11.83 19.00
C THR A 727 2.31 -12.62 18.07
N GLY A 728 2.89 -13.44 17.17
CA GLY A 728 2.06 -14.15 16.21
C GLY A 728 2.72 -15.35 15.56
N ILE A 729 1.89 -16.06 14.82
CA ILE A 729 2.27 -17.23 14.01
C ILE A 729 1.79 -17.00 12.58
N GLU A 730 2.65 -17.26 11.62
CA GLU A 730 2.38 -17.20 10.19
C GLU A 730 2.69 -18.54 9.54
N VAL A 731 1.81 -19.00 8.65
CA VAL A 731 1.96 -20.25 7.90
C VAL A 731 1.70 -19.96 6.43
N LEU A 732 2.64 -20.38 5.58
CA LEU A 732 2.47 -20.41 4.12
C LEU A 732 2.64 -21.87 3.67
N LEU A 733 1.66 -22.39 2.94
CA LEU A 733 1.69 -23.72 2.34
C LEU A 733 1.47 -23.59 0.83
N ASN A 734 2.32 -24.22 0.05
CA ASN A 734 2.17 -24.35 -1.39
C ASN A 734 2.11 -25.84 -1.73
N LEU A 735 1.14 -26.25 -2.53
CA LEU A 735 0.89 -27.65 -2.87
C LEU A 735 0.62 -27.81 -4.37
N ASP A 736 1.40 -28.66 -5.04
CA ASP A 736 1.08 -29.20 -6.35
C ASP A 736 0.14 -30.41 -6.18
N VAL A 737 -1.16 -30.15 -6.24
CA VAL A 737 -2.20 -31.18 -6.08
C VAL A 737 -2.14 -32.18 -7.22
N ILE A 738 -2.13 -31.66 -8.45
CA ILE A 738 -2.01 -32.45 -9.69
C ILE A 738 -0.93 -31.79 -10.56
N ARG A 739 0.00 -32.61 -11.01
CA ARG A 739 1.06 -32.23 -11.94
C ARG A 739 1.16 -33.27 -13.03
N ASN A 740 0.71 -32.91 -14.23
CA ASN A 740 0.89 -33.74 -15.43
C ASN A 740 0.97 -32.90 -16.70
N LYS A 741 1.23 -33.51 -17.86
CA LYS A 741 1.46 -32.82 -19.14
C LYS A 741 0.28 -31.96 -19.63
N THR A 742 -0.92 -32.31 -19.28
CA THR A 742 -2.13 -31.68 -19.85
C THR A 742 -2.91 -30.86 -18.85
N PHE A 743 -2.77 -31.16 -17.55
CA PHE A 743 -3.51 -30.51 -16.49
C PHE A 743 -2.62 -30.35 -15.23
N ASN A 744 -2.51 -29.10 -14.76
CA ASN A 744 -1.82 -28.79 -13.52
C ASN A 744 -2.78 -28.09 -12.57
N TRP A 745 -2.72 -28.45 -11.29
CA TRP A 745 -3.44 -27.77 -10.20
C TRP A 745 -2.48 -27.46 -9.07
N ASN A 746 -2.26 -26.16 -8.85
CA ASN A 746 -1.45 -25.63 -7.76
C ASN A 746 -2.34 -24.90 -6.76
N MET A 747 -2.08 -25.09 -5.48
CA MET A 747 -2.79 -24.44 -4.37
C MET A 747 -1.79 -23.72 -3.48
N SER A 748 -2.14 -22.52 -3.04
CA SER A 748 -1.40 -21.76 -2.02
C SER A 748 -2.35 -21.34 -0.90
N LEU A 749 -1.97 -21.62 0.34
CA LEU A 749 -2.71 -21.23 1.55
C LEU A 749 -1.79 -20.43 2.45
N ASN A 750 -2.21 -19.25 2.87
CA ASN A 750 -1.55 -18.49 3.91
C ASN A 750 -2.50 -18.26 5.09
N LEU A 751 -1.96 -18.35 6.30
CA LEU A 751 -2.67 -18.15 7.56
C LEU A 751 -1.83 -17.24 8.45
N SER A 752 -2.46 -16.32 9.17
CA SER A 752 -1.77 -15.46 10.14
C SER A 752 -2.64 -15.20 11.35
N HIS A 753 -2.06 -15.39 12.53
CA HIS A 753 -2.59 -14.98 13.81
C HIS A 753 -1.66 -13.95 14.44
N ASN A 754 -2.19 -12.84 14.95
CA ASN A 754 -1.44 -11.79 15.66
C ASN A 754 -2.18 -11.40 16.93
N LYS A 755 -1.47 -11.34 18.05
CA LYS A 755 -1.95 -10.76 19.31
C LYS A 755 -1.22 -9.45 19.56
N ASN A 756 -1.97 -8.35 19.63
CA ASN A 756 -1.49 -7.01 19.96
C ASN A 756 -1.78 -6.67 21.43
N GLU A 757 -0.89 -5.96 22.09
CA GLU A 757 -1.03 -5.54 23.50
C GLU A 757 -0.22 -4.26 23.75
N ILE A 758 -0.86 -3.25 24.35
CA ILE A 758 -0.18 -2.08 24.92
C ILE A 758 0.42 -2.51 26.24
N THR A 759 1.74 -2.46 26.37
CA THR A 759 2.44 -2.90 27.59
C THR A 759 2.79 -1.75 28.51
N LYS A 760 2.78 -0.50 28.00
CA LYS A 760 2.99 0.72 28.77
C LYS A 760 2.34 1.89 28.04
N LEU A 761 1.71 2.81 28.79
CA LEU A 761 1.06 4.01 28.24
C LEU A 761 1.50 5.30 28.96
N SER A 762 2.14 5.22 30.11
CA SER A 762 2.53 6.34 30.95
C SER A 762 4.03 6.33 31.31
N SER A 763 4.54 7.47 31.72
CA SER A 763 5.90 7.66 32.25
C SER A 763 5.87 8.56 33.48
N ASP A 764 7.02 8.75 34.14
CA ASP A 764 7.12 9.62 35.31
C ASP A 764 6.70 11.08 35.03
N LEU A 765 6.80 11.53 33.77
CA LEU A 765 6.45 12.90 33.36
C LEU A 765 5.04 13.00 32.74
N TYR A 766 4.50 11.90 32.25
CA TYR A 766 3.24 11.85 31.53
C TYR A 766 2.41 10.67 32.04
N THR A 767 1.43 10.95 32.88
CA THR A 767 0.50 9.95 33.39
C THR A 767 -0.76 9.96 32.55
N THR A 768 -1.02 8.87 31.82
CA THR A 768 -2.24 8.66 31.05
C THR A 768 -2.66 7.22 31.24
N ASP A 769 -3.73 7.00 32.00
CA ASP A 769 -4.24 5.66 32.26
C ASP A 769 -5.00 5.13 31.04
N ARG A 770 -5.75 6.01 30.36
CA ARG A 770 -6.64 5.68 29.23
C ARG A 770 -6.66 6.80 28.18
N ILE A 771 -6.69 6.42 26.89
CA ILE A 771 -6.99 7.32 25.79
C ILE A 771 -8.33 6.88 25.20
N TYR A 772 -9.37 7.71 25.35
CA TYR A 772 -10.67 7.48 24.74
C TYR A 772 -10.69 8.03 23.32
N THR A 773 -11.16 7.23 22.36
CA THR A 773 -11.12 7.55 20.93
C THR A 773 -12.32 6.92 20.18
N GLY A 774 -12.52 7.28 18.90
CA GLY A 774 -13.53 6.65 18.05
C GLY A 774 -14.94 7.18 18.30
N ASP A 775 -15.18 8.49 18.11
CA ASP A 775 -16.54 9.03 18.04
C ASP A 775 -17.21 8.60 16.72
N PRO A 776 -18.26 7.75 16.76
CA PRO A 776 -18.97 7.30 15.55
C PRO A 776 -19.91 8.37 14.98
N TRP A 777 -20.08 9.52 15.62
CA TRP A 777 -20.98 10.62 15.21
C TRP A 777 -22.44 10.16 15.02
N ILE A 778 -22.97 9.43 16.01
CA ILE A 778 -24.37 9.03 16.02
C ILE A 778 -25.21 10.25 16.47
N ARG A 779 -26.29 10.53 15.74
CA ARG A 779 -27.22 11.62 16.09
C ARG A 779 -27.83 11.37 17.49
N GLY A 780 -27.75 12.35 18.39
CA GLY A 780 -28.16 12.24 19.78
C GLY A 780 -27.11 11.65 20.72
N ALA A 781 -25.98 11.16 20.21
CA ALA A 781 -24.86 10.62 20.97
C ALA A 781 -23.50 11.14 20.44
N SER A 782 -23.47 12.33 19.88
CA SER A 782 -22.25 13.00 19.38
C SER A 782 -21.28 13.29 20.53
N GLY A 783 -19.99 13.05 20.30
CA GLY A 783 -18.94 13.21 21.32
C GLY A 783 -18.74 11.98 22.23
N VAL A 784 -19.54 10.93 22.08
CA VAL A 784 -19.39 9.67 22.84
C VAL A 784 -18.41 8.76 22.09
N THR A 785 -17.29 8.43 22.74
CA THR A 785 -16.25 7.55 22.16
C THR A 785 -16.62 6.08 22.32
N SER A 786 -16.19 5.25 21.35
CA SER A 786 -16.46 3.80 21.32
C SER A 786 -15.26 2.94 21.68
N HIS A 787 -14.05 3.51 21.73
CA HIS A 787 -12.81 2.78 21.94
C HIS A 787 -12.02 3.31 23.13
N VAL A 788 -11.12 2.47 23.63
CA VAL A 788 -10.11 2.83 24.63
C VAL A 788 -8.76 2.24 24.26
N VAL A 789 -7.70 3.01 24.44
CA VAL A 789 -6.31 2.53 24.48
C VAL A 789 -5.87 2.50 25.92
N GLU A 790 -5.48 1.34 26.43
CA GLU A 790 -5.18 1.07 27.84
C GLU A 790 -4.11 -0.02 27.96
N GLU A 791 -3.31 0.00 29.03
CA GLU A 791 -2.31 -1.04 29.30
C GLU A 791 -2.97 -2.42 29.48
N GLY A 792 -2.33 -3.46 28.93
CA GLY A 792 -2.83 -4.84 28.92
C GLY A 792 -3.90 -5.12 27.85
N ARG A 793 -4.28 -4.14 26.99
CA ARG A 793 -5.30 -4.27 25.96
C ARG A 793 -4.74 -4.05 24.56
N PRO A 794 -5.41 -4.58 23.52
CA PRO A 794 -5.03 -4.31 22.14
C PRO A 794 -5.46 -2.89 21.70
N VAL A 795 -4.79 -2.35 20.70
CA VAL A 795 -5.32 -1.20 19.94
C VAL A 795 -6.59 -1.64 19.20
N GLY A 796 -7.66 -0.84 19.28
CA GLY A 796 -8.97 -1.19 18.71
C GLY A 796 -9.89 -1.91 19.67
N GLN A 797 -9.61 -1.84 20.97
CA GLN A 797 -10.49 -2.34 22.04
C GLN A 797 -11.76 -1.48 22.11
N PHE A 798 -12.91 -2.07 21.85
CA PHE A 798 -14.21 -1.43 22.06
C PHE A 798 -14.50 -1.32 23.56
N PHE A 799 -14.84 -0.09 24.00
CA PHE A 799 -15.19 0.24 25.36
C PHE A 799 -16.44 1.11 25.37
N MET A 800 -17.58 0.49 25.64
CA MET A 800 -18.90 1.13 25.55
C MET A 800 -19.89 0.46 26.48
N LEU A 801 -21.10 0.99 26.55
CA LEU A 801 -22.21 0.40 27.30
C LEU A 801 -22.54 -1.00 26.79
N GLU A 802 -22.63 -2.00 27.66
CA GLU A 802 -23.05 -3.34 27.33
C GLU A 802 -24.58 -3.40 27.22
N CYS A 803 -25.07 -3.65 26.02
CA CYS A 803 -26.50 -3.85 25.76
C CYS A 803 -26.80 -5.34 25.56
N THR A 804 -27.58 -5.93 26.45
CA THR A 804 -27.96 -7.35 26.42
C THR A 804 -29.17 -7.63 25.53
N GLY A 805 -29.86 -6.59 25.04
CA GLY A 805 -31.01 -6.72 24.13
C GLY A 805 -31.93 -5.48 24.16
N ILE A 806 -33.05 -5.60 23.47
CA ILE A 806 -34.11 -4.58 23.41
C ILE A 806 -35.41 -5.18 23.93
N LYS A 807 -36.07 -4.46 24.85
CA LYS A 807 -37.38 -4.84 25.34
C LYS A 807 -38.31 -3.62 25.33
N ASP A 808 -39.51 -3.80 24.77
CA ASP A 808 -40.55 -2.76 24.69
C ASP A 808 -40.06 -1.48 23.99
N GLY A 809 -39.06 -1.62 23.09
CA GLY A 809 -38.44 -0.52 22.35
C GLY A 809 -37.37 0.25 23.15
N LYS A 810 -36.86 -0.30 24.24
CA LYS A 810 -35.80 0.29 25.08
C LYS A 810 -34.59 -0.62 25.15
N TYR A 811 -33.40 -0.03 25.22
CA TYR A 811 -32.16 -0.77 25.46
C TYR A 811 -32.14 -1.38 26.86
N ILE A 812 -31.74 -2.64 26.98
CA ILE A 812 -31.42 -3.27 28.26
C ILE A 812 -29.91 -3.13 28.44
N ILE A 813 -29.49 -2.09 29.13
CA ILE A 813 -28.07 -1.82 29.43
C ILE A 813 -27.73 -2.43 30.79
N THR A 814 -26.54 -3.02 30.90
CA THR A 814 -26.01 -3.53 32.17
C THR A 814 -25.57 -2.36 33.05
N ASP A 815 -26.21 -2.22 34.23
CA ASP A 815 -25.76 -1.32 35.30
C ASP A 815 -24.62 -2.03 36.06
N LEU A 816 -23.38 -1.63 35.78
CA LEU A 816 -22.18 -2.31 36.30
C LEU A 816 -21.79 -1.87 37.69
N ASN A 817 -22.06 -0.61 38.03
CA ASN A 817 -21.75 -0.06 39.37
C ASN A 817 -22.89 -0.27 40.36
N GLY A 818 -24.12 -0.59 39.87
CA GLY A 818 -25.30 -0.90 40.70
C GLY A 818 -25.94 0.33 41.35
N ASP A 819 -25.72 1.54 40.80
CA ASP A 819 -26.26 2.78 41.34
C ASP A 819 -27.69 3.10 40.88
N GLY A 820 -28.21 2.35 39.91
CA GLY A 820 -29.53 2.50 39.30
C GLY A 820 -29.61 3.54 38.19
N GLU A 821 -28.51 4.18 37.81
CA GLU A 821 -28.41 5.14 36.70
C GLU A 821 -27.45 4.63 35.63
N ILE A 822 -27.84 4.69 34.38
CA ILE A 822 -26.95 4.29 33.26
C ILE A 822 -26.11 5.49 32.80
N SER A 823 -24.82 5.41 33.06
CA SER A 823 -23.84 6.48 32.80
C SER A 823 -22.57 5.97 32.06
N ASP A 824 -21.59 6.84 31.92
CA ASP A 824 -20.27 6.44 31.39
C ASP A 824 -19.47 5.49 32.31
N ASP A 825 -19.86 5.42 33.61
CA ASP A 825 -19.25 4.51 34.58
C ASP A 825 -19.68 3.05 34.37
N ASP A 826 -20.76 2.81 33.60
CA ASP A 826 -21.22 1.48 33.18
C ASP A 826 -20.58 0.97 31.87
N ARG A 827 -19.65 1.70 31.34
CA ARG A 827 -18.94 1.26 30.14
C ARG A 827 -17.98 0.12 30.44
N THR A 828 -17.91 -0.87 29.55
CA THR A 828 -17.04 -2.04 29.67
C THR A 828 -16.43 -2.48 28.36
N TYR A 829 -15.55 -3.49 28.41
CA TYR A 829 -14.92 -4.07 27.25
C TYR A 829 -15.85 -5.07 26.57
N VAL A 830 -16.26 -4.77 25.33
CA VAL A 830 -17.28 -5.55 24.61
C VAL A 830 -16.74 -6.28 23.37
N GLY A 831 -15.41 -6.28 23.19
CA GLY A 831 -14.72 -6.93 22.09
C GLY A 831 -13.67 -6.01 21.45
N ASP A 832 -13.00 -6.47 20.41
CA ASP A 832 -12.02 -5.68 19.70
C ASP A 832 -12.13 -5.82 18.16
N ALA A 833 -11.50 -4.90 17.45
CA ALA A 833 -11.50 -4.85 16.00
C ALA A 833 -10.41 -5.72 15.35
N GLN A 834 -9.51 -6.32 16.14
CA GLN A 834 -8.42 -7.14 15.63
C GLN A 834 -8.94 -8.54 15.28
N PRO A 835 -8.61 -9.10 14.10
CA PRO A 835 -8.99 -10.47 13.80
C PRO A 835 -8.10 -11.48 14.52
N ASP A 836 -8.70 -12.56 15.02
CA ASP A 836 -7.97 -13.72 15.55
C ASP A 836 -7.21 -14.47 14.46
N LEU A 837 -7.78 -14.53 13.26
CA LEU A 837 -7.19 -15.21 12.11
C LEU A 837 -7.44 -14.45 10.83
N THR A 838 -6.39 -14.29 10.02
CA THR A 838 -6.50 -13.87 8.63
C THR A 838 -6.03 -15.00 7.72
N PHE A 839 -6.66 -15.18 6.56
CA PHE A 839 -6.28 -16.22 5.62
C PHE A 839 -6.42 -15.77 4.16
N GLY A 840 -5.64 -16.41 3.29
CA GLY A 840 -5.75 -16.34 1.84
C GLY A 840 -5.58 -17.72 1.21
N TRP A 841 -6.48 -18.11 0.30
CA TRP A 841 -6.50 -19.41 -0.35
C TRP A 841 -6.60 -19.25 -1.86
N GLN A 842 -5.47 -19.45 -2.56
CA GLN A 842 -5.33 -19.37 -4.01
C GLN A 842 -5.37 -20.77 -4.63
N ASN A 843 -6.08 -20.91 -5.75
CA ASN A 843 -6.05 -22.09 -6.61
C ASN A 843 -5.78 -21.67 -8.06
N ASN A 844 -4.83 -22.35 -8.70
CA ASN A 844 -4.48 -22.12 -10.09
C ASN A 844 -4.57 -23.46 -10.85
N PHE A 845 -5.23 -23.41 -11.99
CA PHE A 845 -5.42 -24.55 -12.88
C PHE A 845 -4.90 -24.17 -14.26
N THR A 846 -4.12 -25.06 -14.86
CA THR A 846 -3.69 -24.94 -16.25
C THR A 846 -4.11 -26.20 -17.00
N TRP A 847 -4.88 -26.03 -18.09
CA TRP A 847 -5.30 -27.11 -18.96
C TRP A 847 -5.02 -26.77 -20.41
N LYS A 848 -3.96 -27.36 -20.98
CA LYS A 848 -3.47 -26.97 -22.32
C LYS A 848 -3.24 -25.46 -22.41
N ASN A 849 -3.99 -24.78 -23.27
CA ASN A 849 -3.93 -23.34 -23.51
C ASN A 849 -4.82 -22.50 -22.57
N TRP A 850 -5.60 -23.14 -21.70
CA TRP A 850 -6.46 -22.49 -20.72
C TRP A 850 -5.75 -22.33 -19.38
N ASP A 851 -5.90 -21.19 -18.78
CA ASP A 851 -5.56 -20.92 -17.39
C ASP A 851 -6.82 -20.45 -16.64
N PHE A 852 -7.05 -21.04 -15.46
CA PHE A 852 -8.13 -20.65 -14.57
C PHE A 852 -7.59 -20.48 -13.17
N SER A 853 -8.01 -19.43 -12.47
CA SER A 853 -7.65 -19.20 -11.08
C SER A 853 -8.80 -18.62 -10.28
N PHE A 854 -8.84 -18.97 -8.99
CA PHE A 854 -9.70 -18.27 -8.03
C PHE A 854 -8.96 -18.08 -6.70
N PHE A 855 -9.36 -17.01 -6.00
CA PHE A 855 -8.74 -16.61 -4.75
C PHE A 855 -9.81 -16.23 -3.72
N PHE A 856 -9.80 -16.95 -2.61
CA PHE A 856 -10.57 -16.62 -1.42
C PHE A 856 -9.67 -15.99 -0.36
N ARG A 857 -10.20 -15.01 0.37
CA ARG A 857 -9.59 -14.46 1.56
C ARG A 857 -10.63 -14.11 2.61
N GLY A 858 -10.19 -13.94 3.85
CA GLY A 858 -11.10 -13.56 4.93
C GLY A 858 -10.40 -13.27 6.24
N THR A 859 -11.21 -12.82 7.17
CA THR A 859 -10.85 -12.59 8.59
C THR A 859 -11.86 -13.28 9.49
N ILE A 860 -11.43 -13.71 10.67
CA ILE A 860 -12.27 -14.36 11.66
C ILE A 860 -11.96 -13.75 13.02
N GLY A 861 -13.00 -13.48 13.82
CA GLY A 861 -12.93 -13.09 15.23
C GLY A 861 -13.06 -11.59 15.49
N ASN A 862 -12.86 -10.72 14.51
CA ASN A 862 -12.97 -9.27 14.67
C ASN A 862 -14.42 -8.80 14.83
N LYS A 863 -14.60 -7.66 15.52
CA LYS A 863 -15.85 -6.94 15.62
C LYS A 863 -15.86 -5.68 14.77
N VAL A 864 -17.05 -5.28 14.32
CA VAL A 864 -17.30 -4.04 13.57
C VAL A 864 -18.50 -3.31 14.17
N LEU A 865 -18.33 -2.03 14.49
CA LEU A 865 -19.42 -1.16 14.89
C LEU A 865 -20.18 -0.69 13.63
N ASN A 866 -21.42 -1.17 13.50
CA ASN A 866 -22.33 -0.79 12.41
C ASN A 866 -22.94 0.58 12.72
N ASN A 867 -22.21 1.64 12.41
CA ASN A 867 -22.63 3.01 12.68
C ASN A 867 -23.80 3.46 11.78
N PRO A 868 -23.90 3.12 10.47
CA PRO A 868 -25.11 3.41 9.69
C PRO A 868 -26.38 2.80 10.32
N ARG A 869 -26.31 1.56 10.80
CA ARG A 869 -27.43 0.91 11.49
C ARG A 869 -27.79 1.63 12.80
N ALA A 870 -26.80 2.03 13.59
CA ALA A 870 -27.02 2.80 14.81
C ALA A 870 -27.62 4.19 14.52
N ALA A 871 -27.24 4.83 13.42
CA ALA A 871 -27.71 6.16 13.07
C ALA A 871 -29.10 6.16 12.40
N TYR A 872 -29.41 5.16 11.57
CA TYR A 872 -30.57 5.18 10.68
C TYR A 872 -31.59 4.05 10.91
N ALA A 873 -31.31 3.04 11.71
CA ALA A 873 -32.32 2.05 12.16
C ALA A 873 -33.04 2.53 13.43
N ASN A 874 -33.61 3.73 13.40
CA ASN A 874 -34.28 4.38 14.53
C ASN A 874 -35.40 5.27 14.02
N ASN A 875 -36.52 5.32 14.77
CA ASN A 875 -37.72 6.07 14.38
C ASN A 875 -37.85 7.44 15.06
N THR A 876 -36.88 7.86 15.87
CA THR A 876 -36.99 9.11 16.65
C THR A 876 -37.23 10.33 15.75
N TYR A 877 -36.70 10.30 14.53
CA TYR A 877 -36.80 11.40 13.56
C TYR A 877 -37.75 11.11 12.38
N LEU A 878 -38.34 9.89 12.32
CA LEU A 878 -39.40 9.62 11.37
C LEU A 878 -40.66 10.41 11.79
N ILE A 879 -41.35 11.00 10.90
CA ILE A 879 -41.42 11.00 9.45
C ILE A 879 -40.61 12.11 8.77
N GLY A 880 -39.79 12.85 9.52
CA GLY A 880 -38.98 13.95 8.97
C GLY A 880 -37.74 13.53 8.22
N THR A 881 -37.28 12.27 8.40
CA THR A 881 -36.16 11.67 7.68
C THR A 881 -36.52 10.30 7.13
N ASN A 882 -35.73 9.75 6.20
CA ASN A 882 -35.80 8.32 5.87
C ASN A 882 -35.08 7.48 6.94
N ALA A 883 -35.24 6.16 6.91
CA ALA A 883 -34.63 5.21 7.79
C ALA A 883 -34.33 3.88 7.05
N LEU A 884 -33.47 3.04 7.66
CA LEU A 884 -33.30 1.67 7.20
C LEU A 884 -34.59 0.85 7.44
N ASP A 885 -34.95 -0.04 6.50
CA ASP A 885 -36.00 -1.04 6.70
C ASP A 885 -35.47 -2.15 7.62
N ASP A 886 -35.35 -1.84 8.90
CA ASP A 886 -34.84 -2.71 9.98
C ASP A 886 -35.90 -2.83 11.07
N GLU A 887 -35.98 -3.98 11.73
CA GLU A 887 -36.89 -4.22 12.86
C GLU A 887 -36.83 -3.12 13.92
N LEU A 888 -35.63 -2.57 14.17
CA LEU A 888 -35.43 -1.48 15.12
C LEU A 888 -36.18 -0.21 14.74
N THR A 889 -36.27 0.12 13.46
CA THR A 889 -37.02 1.27 12.96
C THR A 889 -38.48 1.22 13.32
N TYR A 890 -39.08 0.01 13.38
CA TYR A 890 -40.50 -0.17 13.76
C TYR A 890 -40.72 -0.28 15.26
N THR A 891 -39.73 -0.70 16.03
CA THR A 891 -39.88 -1.11 17.44
C THR A 891 -39.27 -0.15 18.46
N MET A 892 -38.20 0.58 18.11
CA MET A 892 -37.48 1.47 19.03
C MET A 892 -38.35 2.64 19.52
N LYS A 893 -38.16 3.04 20.79
CA LYS A 893 -38.80 4.19 21.43
C LYS A 893 -37.79 5.14 22.11
N GLU A 894 -36.51 4.82 21.99
CA GLU A 894 -35.41 5.62 22.52
C GLU A 894 -34.46 6.06 21.40
N SER A 895 -33.80 7.19 21.62
CA SER A 895 -32.73 7.66 20.72
C SER A 895 -31.58 6.68 20.69
N SER A 896 -30.84 6.66 19.58
CA SER A 896 -29.65 5.81 19.38
C SER A 896 -28.59 6.06 20.46
N ARG A 897 -27.92 4.99 20.89
CA ARG A 897 -26.83 5.03 21.85
C ARG A 897 -25.58 4.36 21.27
N VAL A 898 -24.42 4.81 21.71
CA VAL A 898 -23.15 4.11 21.45
C VAL A 898 -23.07 2.93 22.43
N CYS A 899 -23.47 1.74 21.97
CA CYS A 899 -23.52 0.54 22.81
C CYS A 899 -23.24 -0.73 22.01
N SER A 900 -22.98 -1.84 22.69
CA SER A 900 -22.62 -3.13 22.10
C SER A 900 -23.69 -3.77 21.22
N TYR A 901 -24.92 -3.28 21.21
CA TYR A 901 -25.98 -3.81 20.34
C TYR A 901 -25.66 -3.67 18.86
N TYR A 902 -24.94 -2.60 18.47
CA TYR A 902 -24.53 -2.34 17.12
C TYR A 902 -23.12 -2.85 16.80
N LEU A 903 -22.48 -3.53 17.75
CA LEU A 903 -21.20 -4.17 17.59
C LEU A 903 -21.38 -5.58 17.03
N GLU A 904 -21.25 -5.72 15.73
CA GLU A 904 -21.54 -6.94 15.01
C GLU A 904 -20.27 -7.78 14.76
N ASN A 905 -20.47 -9.06 14.37
CA ASN A 905 -19.37 -9.94 13.97
C ASN A 905 -18.87 -9.53 12.59
N GLY A 906 -17.62 -9.06 12.52
CA GLY A 906 -16.95 -8.64 11.29
C GLY A 906 -16.27 -9.77 10.50
N SER A 907 -16.42 -11.03 10.92
CA SER A 907 -15.84 -12.18 10.21
C SER A 907 -16.42 -12.32 8.81
N PHE A 908 -15.57 -12.61 7.82
CA PHE A 908 -16.02 -12.81 6.44
C PHE A 908 -15.14 -13.78 5.65
N ILE A 909 -15.70 -14.32 4.59
CA ILE A 909 -15.02 -15.04 3.51
C ILE A 909 -15.44 -14.39 2.18
N ARG A 910 -14.48 -13.95 1.39
CA ARG A 910 -14.71 -13.25 0.12
C ARG A 910 -14.08 -14.01 -1.04
N LEU A 911 -14.84 -14.25 -2.12
CA LEU A 911 -14.27 -14.59 -3.41
C LEU A 911 -13.76 -13.28 -4.03
N ASP A 912 -12.48 -13.02 -3.78
CA ASP A 912 -11.83 -11.74 -4.05
C ASP A 912 -11.40 -11.61 -5.50
N ASN A 913 -10.92 -12.71 -6.11
CA ASN A 913 -10.48 -12.73 -7.49
C ASN A 913 -10.82 -14.07 -8.16
N LEU A 914 -11.30 -14.00 -9.40
CA LEU A 914 -11.50 -15.13 -10.31
C LEU A 914 -11.00 -14.72 -11.68
N ALA A 915 -10.21 -15.56 -12.35
CA ALA A 915 -9.73 -15.28 -13.70
C ALA A 915 -9.74 -16.54 -14.57
N LEU A 916 -10.10 -16.35 -15.84
CA LEU A 916 -10.09 -17.37 -16.89
C LEU A 916 -9.36 -16.79 -18.10
N GLY A 917 -8.31 -17.45 -18.58
CA GLY A 917 -7.56 -17.03 -19.74
C GLY A 917 -7.41 -18.10 -20.80
N TYR A 918 -7.22 -17.68 -22.03
CA TYR A 918 -6.89 -18.54 -23.17
C TYR A 918 -5.71 -17.96 -23.94
N THR A 919 -4.64 -18.73 -24.10
CA THR A 919 -3.45 -18.35 -24.89
C THR A 919 -3.54 -19.00 -26.27
N PHE A 920 -3.54 -18.16 -27.32
CA PHE A 920 -3.66 -18.62 -28.70
C PHE A 920 -2.33 -19.19 -29.19
N ASP A 921 -2.41 -20.20 -30.07
CA ASP A 921 -1.23 -20.70 -30.80
C ASP A 921 -0.87 -19.72 -31.94
N THR A 922 0.22 -18.99 -31.75
CA THR A 922 0.70 -17.93 -32.66
C THR A 922 1.74 -18.43 -33.66
N LYS A 923 2.14 -19.71 -33.63
CA LYS A 923 3.21 -20.31 -34.50
C LYS A 923 3.09 -19.99 -35.99
N LYS A 924 1.85 -19.74 -36.47
CA LYS A 924 1.59 -19.39 -37.87
C LYS A 924 1.64 -17.89 -38.18
N ILE A 925 1.86 -17.05 -37.18
CA ILE A 925 1.82 -15.59 -37.29
C ILE A 925 3.22 -15.05 -36.96
N ASN A 926 4.05 -14.85 -37.99
CA ASN A 926 5.47 -14.53 -37.82
C ASN A 926 5.77 -13.21 -37.09
N TRP A 927 4.79 -12.32 -36.93
CA TRP A 927 4.96 -11.03 -36.30
C TRP A 927 4.33 -10.96 -34.88
N LEU A 928 3.72 -12.04 -34.41
CA LEU A 928 3.03 -12.11 -33.13
C LEU A 928 3.56 -13.30 -32.32
N ASP A 929 4.36 -13.01 -31.30
CA ASP A 929 4.97 -14.05 -30.45
C ASP A 929 3.97 -14.67 -29.46
N LYS A 930 3.07 -13.83 -28.87
CA LYS A 930 2.08 -14.29 -27.89
C LYS A 930 0.78 -13.49 -28.02
N ALA A 931 -0.35 -14.18 -27.90
CA ALA A 931 -1.66 -13.57 -27.75
C ALA A 931 -2.47 -14.31 -26.68
N ARG A 932 -2.98 -13.60 -25.68
CA ARG A 932 -3.83 -14.14 -24.63
C ARG A 932 -5.06 -13.25 -24.45
N LEU A 933 -6.24 -13.84 -24.40
CA LEU A 933 -7.50 -13.20 -24.02
C LEU A 933 -7.87 -13.70 -22.62
N TYR A 934 -8.36 -12.81 -21.76
CA TYR A 934 -8.80 -13.21 -20.43
C TYR A 934 -10.04 -12.47 -19.97
N PHE A 935 -10.79 -13.15 -19.10
CA PHE A 935 -11.85 -12.58 -18.28
C PHE A 935 -11.41 -12.64 -16.82
N ALA A 936 -11.72 -11.61 -16.04
CA ALA A 936 -11.52 -11.61 -14.59
C ALA A 936 -12.74 -11.01 -13.89
N ALA A 937 -13.02 -11.48 -12.67
CA ALA A 937 -14.02 -10.92 -11.79
C ALA A 937 -13.39 -10.67 -10.41
N GLN A 938 -13.68 -9.51 -9.82
CA GLN A 938 -13.15 -9.12 -8.51
C GLN A 938 -14.28 -8.79 -7.55
N ASN A 939 -14.10 -9.12 -6.26
CA ASN A 939 -15.10 -8.92 -5.21
C ASN A 939 -16.47 -9.53 -5.60
N LEU A 940 -16.46 -10.78 -6.08
CA LEU A 940 -17.64 -11.39 -6.71
C LEU A 940 -18.76 -11.61 -5.69
N PHE A 941 -18.44 -12.09 -4.50
CA PHE A 941 -19.35 -12.18 -3.35
C PHE A 941 -18.59 -12.24 -2.03
N VAL A 942 -19.29 -11.88 -0.96
CA VAL A 942 -18.82 -12.00 0.43
C VAL A 942 -19.83 -12.83 1.23
N ILE A 943 -19.34 -13.76 2.05
CA ILE A 943 -20.11 -14.54 3.01
C ILE A 943 -19.77 -13.94 4.38
N THR A 944 -20.77 -13.36 5.06
CA THR A 944 -20.62 -12.70 6.34
C THR A 944 -21.95 -12.67 7.10
N GLY A 945 -21.89 -12.54 8.42
CA GLY A 945 -23.03 -12.23 9.26
C GLY A 945 -23.19 -10.73 9.57
N TYR A 946 -22.29 -9.89 9.04
CA TYR A 946 -22.35 -8.44 9.19
C TYR A 946 -23.48 -7.84 8.35
N LYS A 947 -24.26 -6.91 8.95
CA LYS A 947 -25.45 -6.32 8.35
C LYS A 947 -25.20 -4.97 7.64
N GLY A 948 -23.99 -4.39 7.77
CA GLY A 948 -23.63 -3.16 7.07
C GLY A 948 -23.22 -3.40 5.61
N LEU A 949 -22.71 -2.36 4.95
CA LEU A 949 -22.35 -2.40 3.53
C LEU A 949 -21.21 -3.37 3.23
N ASP A 950 -20.19 -3.43 4.10
CA ASP A 950 -19.05 -4.33 3.93
C ASP A 950 -18.35 -4.59 5.28
N PRO A 951 -18.04 -5.84 5.66
CA PRO A 951 -17.34 -6.14 6.93
C PRO A 951 -15.89 -5.68 6.97
N GLU A 952 -15.28 -5.42 5.81
CA GLU A 952 -13.92 -4.89 5.70
C GLU A 952 -13.97 -3.38 5.63
N VAL A 953 -14.11 -2.76 6.81
CA VAL A 953 -14.12 -1.31 6.97
C VAL A 953 -12.71 -0.74 7.03
N GLU A 954 -12.57 0.54 6.77
CA GLU A 954 -11.29 1.24 6.81
C GLU A 954 -10.66 1.13 8.21
N LEU A 955 -9.37 0.77 8.24
CA LEU A 955 -8.57 0.86 9.46
C LEU A 955 -8.23 2.32 9.81
N PHE A 956 -8.51 3.23 8.89
CA PHE A 956 -8.19 4.64 8.93
C PHE A 956 -9.40 5.50 8.56
N ARG A 957 -9.78 6.42 9.42
CA ARG A 957 -10.56 7.59 9.03
C ARG A 957 -9.63 8.57 8.32
N GLY A 958 -9.80 8.73 7.01
CA GLY A 958 -8.99 9.63 6.21
C GLY A 958 -9.08 11.10 6.65
N GLU A 959 -8.01 11.84 6.39
CA GLU A 959 -7.84 13.31 6.37
C GLU A 959 -8.32 14.15 7.57
N SER A 960 -8.88 13.57 8.63
CA SER A 960 -9.11 14.34 9.84
C SER A 960 -7.74 14.65 10.48
N SER A 961 -7.55 15.89 10.89
CA SER A 961 -6.43 16.32 11.74
C SER A 961 -6.45 15.64 13.12
N ASP A 962 -7.31 14.66 13.30
CA ASP A 962 -7.46 13.89 14.52
C ASP A 962 -6.33 12.86 14.58
N THR A 963 -5.38 13.10 15.48
CA THR A 963 -4.23 12.24 15.76
C THR A 963 -4.65 10.84 16.22
N ASP A 964 -5.92 10.65 16.59
CA ASP A 964 -6.44 9.44 17.22
C ASP A 964 -7.19 8.50 16.25
N ALA A 965 -7.36 8.88 14.98
CA ALA A 965 -8.11 8.09 13.99
C ALA A 965 -7.55 6.68 13.77
N GLY A 966 -6.22 6.51 13.84
CA GLY A 966 -5.55 5.20 13.74
C GLY A 966 -5.75 4.27 14.94
N LEU A 967 -6.28 4.78 16.06
CA LEU A 967 -6.49 4.07 17.32
C LEU A 967 -7.89 3.47 17.44
N SER A 968 -8.81 3.78 16.52
CA SER A 968 -10.20 3.32 16.51
C SER A 968 -10.59 2.59 15.22
N PRO A 969 -9.96 1.45 14.91
CA PRO A 969 -10.35 0.62 13.77
C PRO A 969 -11.71 -0.04 14.01
N GLY A 970 -12.35 -0.53 12.94
CA GLY A 970 -13.56 -1.34 13.04
C GLY A 970 -14.86 -0.53 13.19
N ILE A 971 -14.89 0.74 12.78
CA ILE A 971 -16.13 1.52 12.68
C ILE A 971 -16.48 1.68 11.20
N GLU A 972 -17.67 1.25 10.78
CA GLU A 972 -18.20 1.62 9.46
C GLU A 972 -18.66 3.09 9.50
N PRO A 973 -18.02 4.01 8.77
CA PRO A 973 -18.45 5.42 8.77
C PRO A 973 -19.73 5.60 7.94
N ARG A 974 -20.57 6.57 8.29
CA ARG A 974 -21.76 6.94 7.51
C ARG A 974 -21.45 7.37 6.08
N GLN A 975 -20.24 7.88 5.86
CA GLN A 975 -19.71 8.30 4.56
C GLN A 975 -19.06 7.14 3.78
N PHE A 976 -19.28 5.88 4.19
CA PHE A 976 -18.67 4.71 3.54
C PHE A 976 -19.11 4.60 2.08
N PHE A 977 -18.14 4.55 1.17
CA PHE A 977 -18.39 4.33 -0.25
C PHE A 977 -18.64 2.84 -0.49
N PRO A 978 -19.81 2.43 -1.00
CA PRO A 978 -20.06 1.04 -1.33
C PRO A 978 -18.96 0.46 -2.21
N LYS A 979 -18.49 -0.75 -1.89
CA LYS A 979 -17.48 -1.43 -2.73
C LYS A 979 -18.09 -1.86 -4.05
N ALA A 980 -17.26 -1.93 -5.08
CA ALA A 980 -17.66 -2.40 -6.39
C ALA A 980 -17.40 -3.90 -6.54
N ARG A 981 -18.28 -4.56 -7.31
CA ARG A 981 -18.03 -5.83 -7.97
C ARG A 981 -17.59 -5.52 -9.39
N THR A 982 -16.41 -6.04 -9.80
CA THR A 982 -15.79 -5.65 -11.07
C THR A 982 -15.67 -6.83 -12.01
N PHE A 983 -16.05 -6.65 -13.27
CA PHE A 983 -15.86 -7.60 -14.36
C PHE A 983 -14.92 -7.02 -15.40
N THR A 984 -13.86 -7.75 -15.76
CA THR A 984 -12.81 -7.29 -16.66
C THR A 984 -12.66 -8.22 -17.86
N LEU A 985 -12.53 -7.64 -19.05
CA LEU A 985 -12.12 -8.32 -20.29
C LEU A 985 -10.79 -7.71 -20.75
N GLY A 986 -9.78 -8.54 -20.95
CA GLY A 986 -8.47 -8.03 -21.32
C GLY A 986 -7.73 -8.91 -22.31
N VAL A 987 -6.71 -8.29 -22.94
CA VAL A 987 -5.84 -8.91 -23.95
C VAL A 987 -4.39 -8.59 -23.65
N ASN A 988 -3.52 -9.60 -23.79
CA ASN A 988 -2.07 -9.45 -23.72
C ASN A 988 -1.48 -9.88 -25.05
N LEU A 989 -0.70 -9.03 -25.69
CA LEU A 989 -0.04 -9.26 -26.98
C LEU A 989 1.46 -9.03 -26.84
N THR A 990 2.25 -9.85 -27.52
CA THR A 990 3.71 -9.68 -27.61
C THR A 990 4.14 -9.88 -29.06
N PHE A 991 4.93 -8.91 -29.59
CA PHE A 991 5.36 -8.84 -30.97
C PHE A 991 6.86 -9.00 -31.11
#